data_95542e1450c668a5940b3abfe0cea8ae
#
_entry.id   95542e1450c668a5940b3abfe0cea8ae
#
_cell.length_a   1.000
_cell.length_b   1.000
_cell.length_c   1.000
_cell.angle_alpha   90.00
_cell.angle_beta   90.00
_cell.angle_gamma   90.00
#
_symmetry.space_group_name_H-M   'P 1'
#
loop_
_entity.id
_entity.type
_entity.pdbx_description
1 polymer ?
#
loop_
_entity_poly.entity_id
_entity_poly.type
_entity_poly.pdbx_seq_one_letter_code
_entity_poly.pdbx_strand_id
1 'polypeptide(L)'
;MKYNHKAVEEKWQKIWEDKGVFHASDDTEKEKFYALIEFPYPSGQGLHVGHPRPYTALDTVARKRRLEGYNVLYPIGWDAFGLPTENYAIKNHIHPEIVTKKNIARFKKQIQSLGISFDWSREINTTDPEYYKWTQWIFIQLYKHGLAYKKEMNVNWCTSCKCVLANEEVVNGVCERCGSEVVHKVKSQWMLKITEYADRLINDLDLVNYPDRVKAQQKNWIGRSKGAEVDFTTTTGDTLTIYTTRADTLYGATYMVISPEHPMIEKWADKISNMDEIKKYQEAAARKSDFERTEVAKEKTGVRIDGVNAINPVNNKEIPIFISDYVLVSYGTGAIMAVPAHDTRDWEFAKKFDLPIIEVVKGGNVQEEAYTDCAKGIMVNSGMLDGLTVDEAKKKIIDWLTSEGKGHSKVNYKLRDWVFSRQRYWGEPIPMVYCEKCGYVPIDEKDLPLRLPMVESYEPTDNGESPLAKMTDWINTTCPCCGGKAKRETDTMPQWAGSSWYYLRYMDPHNKNAIASKEALNYWSPVDWYNGGMEHTTLHLLYSRFWHKFLYDIGVVPTPEPYAKRTSHGMILGENGEKMSKSRGNVVNPDEIVDEYGADTMRLYEMFIGDFEKAAPWSKASIRGCRRFVERYWNLQSVLIDGDKIRPELEGAFNKAIKKVGEDIENIKFNTAIATLMALINDISNVKSINKEELRIFSILLNPFAPHVTEEVYEACKLGNGILAEAEWPEYDESKCVDESVEIVVQVNGKIKTKLNIPVDADKDAVLELAKNDENVKKAIDGMKIIKEIVVPKKLVNLVVKP
;
A
#
# COMPACT_ATOMS: atom_id res chain seq x y z
N MET A 1 23.94 29.84 25.33
CA MET A 1 24.53 29.84 23.96
C MET A 1 23.40 29.78 22.93
N LYS A 2 23.54 30.50 21.81
CA LYS A 2 22.53 30.43 20.75
C LYS A 2 22.67 29.09 20.00
N TYR A 3 21.57 28.39 19.79
CA TYR A 3 21.56 27.14 19.07
C TYR A 3 21.88 27.33 17.57
N ASN A 4 22.95 26.72 17.11
CA ASN A 4 23.37 26.70 15.70
C ASN A 4 23.15 25.33 15.12
N HIS A 5 21.96 25.11 14.52
CA HIS A 5 21.59 23.83 13.98
C HIS A 5 22.55 23.33 12.89
N LYS A 6 23.01 24.20 11.97
CA LYS A 6 23.92 23.80 10.87
C LYS A 6 25.19 23.14 11.38
N ALA A 7 25.85 23.78 12.33
CA ALA A 7 27.11 23.25 12.89
C ALA A 7 26.90 21.95 13.67
N VAL A 8 25.78 21.85 14.40
CA VAL A 8 25.42 20.65 15.17
C VAL A 8 25.08 19.47 14.23
N GLU A 9 24.29 19.71 13.19
CA GLU A 9 23.88 18.71 12.23
C GLU A 9 25.08 18.18 11.42
N GLU A 10 25.94 19.05 10.88
CA GLU A 10 27.15 18.66 10.17
C GLU A 10 28.10 17.83 11.05
N LYS A 11 28.28 18.22 12.31
CA LYS A 11 29.12 17.49 13.29
C LYS A 11 28.63 16.08 13.50
N TRP A 12 27.33 15.92 13.80
CA TRP A 12 26.78 14.63 14.21
C TRP A 12 26.58 13.69 13.02
N GLN A 13 26.16 14.17 11.87
CA GLN A 13 26.07 13.38 10.65
C GLN A 13 27.43 12.76 10.30
N LYS A 14 28.50 13.55 10.40
CA LYS A 14 29.86 13.06 10.18
C LYS A 14 30.29 12.03 11.24
N ILE A 15 30.03 12.27 12.52
CA ILE A 15 30.39 11.31 13.59
C ILE A 15 29.67 9.97 13.39
N TRP A 16 28.37 9.98 13.06
CA TRP A 16 27.61 8.77 12.83
C TRP A 16 28.13 8.00 11.61
N GLU A 17 28.48 8.67 10.53
CA GLU A 17 29.04 8.06 9.33
C GLU A 17 30.43 7.47 9.61
N ASP A 18 31.35 8.26 10.18
CA ASP A 18 32.71 7.82 10.46
C ASP A 18 32.77 6.60 11.40
N LYS A 19 31.84 6.50 12.34
CA LYS A 19 31.75 5.38 13.29
C LYS A 19 30.89 4.22 12.80
N GLY A 20 30.14 4.37 11.71
CA GLY A 20 29.19 3.38 11.23
C GLY A 20 28.09 3.04 12.25
N VAL A 21 27.62 4.02 13.02
CA VAL A 21 26.71 3.83 14.18
C VAL A 21 25.45 3.08 13.82
N PHE A 22 24.95 3.25 12.59
CA PHE A 22 23.68 2.68 12.12
C PHE A 22 23.86 1.42 11.27
N HIS A 23 25.08 0.90 11.14
CA HIS A 23 25.29 -0.35 10.41
C HIS A 23 24.69 -1.51 11.19
N ALA A 24 23.91 -2.34 10.49
CA ALA A 24 23.42 -3.59 11.05
C ALA A 24 24.59 -4.54 11.30
N SER A 25 24.60 -5.17 12.46
CA SER A 25 25.65 -6.11 12.87
C SER A 25 25.42 -7.47 12.19
N ASP A 26 26.51 -8.21 11.97
CA ASP A 26 26.46 -9.62 11.57
C ASP A 26 26.28 -10.56 12.78
N ASP A 27 26.14 -10.00 14.00
CA ASP A 27 25.89 -10.74 15.24
C ASP A 27 24.46 -11.26 15.29
N THR A 28 24.28 -12.53 15.00
CA THR A 28 22.98 -13.21 14.98
C THR A 28 22.48 -13.63 16.36
N GLU A 29 23.26 -13.42 17.43
CA GLU A 29 22.83 -13.66 18.81
C GLU A 29 21.91 -12.54 19.34
N LYS A 30 22.01 -11.35 18.78
CA LYS A 30 21.12 -10.25 19.11
C LYS A 30 19.75 -10.43 18.47
N GLU A 31 18.71 -10.01 19.19
CA GLU A 31 17.36 -9.92 18.62
C GLU A 31 17.36 -8.89 17.47
N LYS A 32 16.84 -9.30 16.32
CA LYS A 32 16.82 -8.47 15.12
C LYS A 32 15.59 -7.58 15.09
N PHE A 33 15.74 -6.43 14.46
CA PHE A 33 14.60 -5.61 14.02
C PHE A 33 14.85 -5.06 12.63
N TYR A 34 14.08 -5.51 11.66
CA TYR A 34 14.16 -5.06 10.28
C TYR A 34 13.04 -4.07 9.99
N ALA A 35 13.37 -2.79 9.99
CA ALA A 35 12.48 -1.71 9.55
C ALA A 35 12.66 -1.45 8.06
N LEU A 36 11.59 -1.40 7.30
CA LEU A 36 11.62 -1.18 5.86
C LEU A 36 10.69 -0.04 5.45
N ILE A 37 11.21 0.86 4.65
CA ILE A 37 10.46 1.89 3.94
C ILE A 37 10.43 1.56 2.45
N GLU A 38 9.38 1.92 1.75
CA GLU A 38 9.38 1.90 0.30
C GLU A 38 10.50 2.80 -0.22
N PHE A 39 11.44 2.22 -0.97
CA PHE A 39 12.56 2.98 -1.47
C PHE A 39 12.13 3.97 -2.56
N PRO A 40 12.74 5.17 -2.60
CA PRO A 40 12.30 6.22 -3.50
C PRO A 40 12.63 5.92 -4.95
N TYR A 41 11.78 6.44 -5.83
CA TYR A 41 12.04 6.55 -7.24
C TYR A 41 12.78 7.90 -7.51
N PRO A 42 14.07 7.89 -7.88
CA PRO A 42 14.86 9.12 -8.02
C PRO A 42 14.53 9.88 -9.31
N SER A 43 13.29 10.38 -9.42
CA SER A 43 12.81 11.16 -10.55
C SER A 43 12.84 12.65 -10.29
N GLY A 44 13.28 13.42 -11.26
CA GLY A 44 13.23 14.87 -11.26
C GLY A 44 14.22 15.56 -10.30
N GLN A 45 13.87 16.73 -9.74
CA GLN A 45 14.80 17.64 -9.09
C GLN A 45 15.03 17.42 -7.59
N GLY A 46 14.66 16.29 -7.03
CA GLY A 46 14.81 15.96 -5.62
C GLY A 46 13.48 15.69 -4.90
N LEU A 47 13.58 15.56 -3.57
CA LEU A 47 12.47 15.30 -2.67
C LEU A 47 11.58 16.54 -2.49
N HIS A 48 10.32 16.32 -2.15
CA HIS A 48 9.45 17.32 -1.51
C HIS A 48 9.17 16.90 -0.06
N VAL A 49 8.65 17.80 0.76
CA VAL A 49 8.43 17.58 2.20
C VAL A 49 7.53 16.39 2.56
N GLY A 50 6.78 15.84 1.62
CA GLY A 50 6.01 14.61 1.85
C GLY A 50 6.84 13.33 1.91
N HIS A 51 8.05 13.29 1.32
CA HIS A 51 8.92 12.12 1.36
C HIS A 51 9.56 11.87 2.73
N PRO A 52 10.07 12.89 3.46
CA PRO A 52 10.66 12.68 4.78
C PRO A 52 9.72 12.11 5.84
N ARG A 53 8.40 12.32 5.70
CA ARG A 53 7.42 11.84 6.69
C ARG A 53 7.51 10.34 6.98
N PRO A 54 7.38 9.44 5.99
CA PRO A 54 7.54 8.01 6.24
C PRO A 54 8.94 7.62 6.68
N TYR A 55 9.98 8.30 6.16
CA TYR A 55 11.36 8.02 6.54
C TYR A 55 11.61 8.34 8.01
N THR A 56 11.18 9.51 8.46
CA THR A 56 11.30 9.94 9.86
C THR A 56 10.49 9.06 10.81
N ALA A 57 9.31 8.62 10.39
CA ALA A 57 8.46 7.77 11.20
C ALA A 57 9.13 6.43 11.56
N LEU A 58 9.63 5.70 10.55
CA LEU A 58 10.35 4.46 10.82
C LEU A 58 11.73 4.68 11.40
N ASP A 59 12.37 5.83 11.13
CA ASP A 59 13.60 6.21 11.82
C ASP A 59 13.39 6.39 13.33
N THR A 60 12.27 6.99 13.71
CA THR A 60 11.87 7.12 15.11
C THR A 60 11.77 5.75 15.79
N VAL A 61 11.12 4.78 15.13
CA VAL A 61 11.03 3.40 15.63
C VAL A 61 12.41 2.73 15.64
N ALA A 62 13.19 2.86 14.57
CA ALA A 62 14.51 2.24 14.45
C ALA A 62 15.49 2.73 15.52
N ARG A 63 15.49 4.04 15.81
CA ARG A 63 16.33 4.61 16.87
C ARG A 63 15.94 4.09 18.27
N LYS A 64 14.63 4.06 18.56
CA LYS A 64 14.14 3.46 19.81
C LYS A 64 14.57 2.00 19.93
N ARG A 65 14.42 1.18 18.87
CA ARG A 65 14.84 -0.22 18.88
C ARG A 65 16.35 -0.40 19.13
N ARG A 66 17.20 0.47 18.57
CA ARG A 66 18.65 0.46 18.89
C ARG A 66 18.91 0.74 20.36
N LEU A 67 18.22 1.73 20.93
CA LEU A 67 18.30 2.08 22.35
C LEU A 67 17.75 0.94 23.26
N GLU A 68 16.88 0.07 22.74
CA GLU A 68 16.41 -1.14 23.40
C GLU A 68 17.35 -2.35 23.22
N GLY A 69 18.46 -2.19 22.50
CA GLY A 69 19.49 -3.23 22.32
C GLY A 69 19.31 -4.13 21.10
N TYR A 70 18.30 -3.88 20.26
CA TYR A 70 18.10 -4.67 19.03
C TYR A 70 19.22 -4.44 18.01
N ASN A 71 19.49 -5.48 17.22
CA ASN A 71 20.23 -5.35 15.98
C ASN A 71 19.28 -4.86 14.89
N VAL A 72 19.41 -3.58 14.52
CA VAL A 72 18.45 -2.92 13.62
C VAL A 72 19.00 -2.84 12.21
N LEU A 73 18.24 -3.38 11.26
CA LEU A 73 18.42 -3.17 9.82
C LEU A 73 17.40 -2.13 9.34
N TYR A 74 17.88 -0.93 8.98
CA TYR A 74 17.08 0.12 8.37
C TYR A 74 17.79 0.63 7.11
N PRO A 75 17.59 -0.04 5.96
CA PRO A 75 18.31 0.22 4.74
C PRO A 75 17.60 1.22 3.83
N ILE A 76 18.33 1.72 2.85
CA ILE A 76 17.79 2.58 1.77
C ILE A 76 18.44 2.20 0.43
N GLY A 77 17.74 2.47 -0.66
CA GLY A 77 18.20 2.23 -2.02
C GLY A 77 17.35 2.98 -3.04
N TRP A 78 17.48 2.59 -4.30
CA TRP A 78 16.91 3.34 -5.42
C TRP A 78 16.15 2.42 -6.35
N ASP A 79 14.84 2.68 -6.50
CA ASP A 79 14.03 2.12 -7.58
C ASP A 79 14.21 3.01 -8.81
N ALA A 80 15.18 2.69 -9.66
CA ALA A 80 15.69 3.65 -10.62
C ALA A 80 15.41 3.32 -12.09
N PHE A 81 14.87 2.14 -12.40
CA PHE A 81 14.32 1.84 -13.71
C PHE A 81 12.91 2.44 -13.89
N GLY A 82 12.46 2.57 -15.12
CA GLY A 82 11.07 2.89 -15.44
C GLY A 82 10.86 4.19 -16.21
N LEU A 83 9.61 4.42 -16.56
CA LEU A 83 9.14 5.44 -17.50
C LEU A 83 9.45 6.89 -17.11
N PRO A 84 9.35 7.33 -15.83
CA PRO A 84 9.56 8.73 -15.51
C PRO A 84 10.98 9.20 -15.83
N THR A 85 12.00 8.41 -15.49
CA THR A 85 13.40 8.74 -15.81
C THR A 85 13.66 8.66 -17.31
N GLU A 86 13.14 7.65 -18.00
CA GLU A 86 13.29 7.50 -19.43
C GLU A 86 12.63 8.65 -20.19
N ASN A 87 11.40 9.02 -19.86
CA ASN A 87 10.70 10.14 -20.50
C ASN A 87 11.41 11.48 -20.26
N TYR A 88 11.95 11.69 -19.06
CA TYR A 88 12.76 12.88 -18.77
C TYR A 88 14.05 12.89 -19.59
N ALA A 89 14.72 11.75 -19.70
CA ALA A 89 15.94 11.58 -20.45
C ALA A 89 15.72 11.82 -21.96
N ILE A 90 14.65 11.27 -22.54
CA ILE A 90 14.27 11.52 -23.95
C ILE A 90 14.03 13.01 -24.18
N LYS A 91 13.22 13.65 -23.33
CA LYS A 91 12.89 15.09 -23.46
C LYS A 91 14.10 15.99 -23.41
N ASN A 92 15.15 15.60 -22.67
CA ASN A 92 16.36 16.40 -22.49
C ASN A 92 17.54 15.90 -23.33
N HIS A 93 17.36 14.91 -24.19
CA HIS A 93 18.40 14.31 -25.03
C HIS A 93 19.62 13.83 -24.22
N ILE A 94 19.39 13.18 -23.08
CA ILE A 94 20.40 12.67 -22.16
C ILE A 94 20.17 11.18 -21.96
N HIS A 95 21.23 10.40 -21.81
CA HIS A 95 21.07 8.97 -21.50
C HIS A 95 20.46 8.77 -20.09
N PRO A 96 19.49 7.84 -19.90
CA PRO A 96 18.79 7.66 -18.63
C PRO A 96 19.71 7.26 -17.47
N GLU A 97 20.80 6.56 -17.72
CA GLU A 97 21.81 6.23 -16.70
C GLU A 97 22.45 7.48 -16.10
N ILE A 98 22.74 8.49 -16.91
CA ILE A 98 23.35 9.77 -16.45
C ILE A 98 22.35 10.51 -15.57
N VAL A 99 21.09 10.58 -16.01
CA VAL A 99 20.00 11.20 -15.24
C VAL A 99 19.81 10.49 -13.90
N THR A 100 19.78 9.15 -13.92
CA THR A 100 19.65 8.31 -12.74
C THR A 100 20.77 8.59 -11.72
N LYS A 101 22.03 8.55 -12.14
CA LYS A 101 23.18 8.84 -11.25
C LYS A 101 23.10 10.23 -10.62
N LYS A 102 22.75 11.24 -11.42
CA LYS A 102 22.59 12.63 -10.92
C LYS A 102 21.46 12.74 -9.91
N ASN A 103 20.33 12.13 -10.19
CA ASN A 103 19.16 12.17 -9.31
C ASN A 103 19.42 11.41 -8.00
N ILE A 104 20.03 10.23 -8.06
CA ILE A 104 20.42 9.46 -6.87
C ILE A 104 21.34 10.31 -5.96
N ALA A 105 22.38 10.93 -6.51
CA ALA A 105 23.27 11.77 -5.74
C ALA A 105 22.54 12.94 -5.05
N ARG A 106 21.57 13.54 -5.74
CA ARG A 106 20.73 14.61 -5.19
C ARG A 106 19.85 14.12 -4.04
N PHE A 107 19.11 13.03 -4.26
CA PHE A 107 18.22 12.43 -3.25
C PHE A 107 19.03 11.97 -2.02
N LYS A 108 20.17 11.32 -2.24
CA LYS A 108 21.05 10.86 -1.16
C LYS A 108 21.49 12.03 -0.26
N LYS A 109 21.94 13.12 -0.87
CA LYS A 109 22.34 14.32 -0.12
C LYS A 109 21.17 14.88 0.72
N GLN A 110 19.97 14.95 0.15
CA GLN A 110 18.79 15.43 0.86
C GLN A 110 18.39 14.52 2.03
N ILE A 111 18.42 13.19 1.84
CA ILE A 111 18.10 12.22 2.90
C ILE A 111 19.15 12.28 4.01
N GLN A 112 20.43 12.35 3.66
CA GLN A 112 21.52 12.45 4.64
C GLN A 112 21.40 13.73 5.49
N SER A 113 21.03 14.86 4.89
CA SER A 113 20.84 16.12 5.61
C SER A 113 19.74 16.09 6.67
N LEU A 114 18.80 15.12 6.57
CA LEU A 114 17.75 14.91 7.57
C LEU A 114 18.22 14.07 8.78
N GLY A 115 19.42 13.51 8.73
CA GLY A 115 19.95 12.66 9.79
C GLY A 115 19.18 11.38 10.01
N ILE A 116 18.57 10.82 8.95
CA ILE A 116 17.88 9.52 9.03
C ILE A 116 18.93 8.41 9.25
N SER A 117 18.67 7.51 10.18
CA SER A 117 19.60 6.44 10.59
C SER A 117 19.61 5.25 9.63
N PHE A 118 19.66 5.50 8.33
CA PHE A 118 19.79 4.45 7.34
C PHE A 118 21.16 3.77 7.38
N ASP A 119 21.17 2.48 7.17
CA ASP A 119 22.39 1.72 6.94
C ASP A 119 22.83 1.87 5.47
N TRP A 120 23.64 2.88 5.19
CA TRP A 120 24.16 3.18 3.87
C TRP A 120 25.14 2.12 3.32
N SER A 121 25.70 1.27 4.18
CA SER A 121 26.55 0.16 3.74
C SER A 121 25.77 -0.90 2.96
N ARG A 122 24.44 -0.90 3.08
CA ARG A 122 23.53 -1.82 2.40
C ARG A 122 22.71 -1.16 1.27
N GLU A 123 23.19 0.00 0.80
CA GLU A 123 22.59 0.72 -0.33
C GLU A 123 22.50 -0.14 -1.58
N ILE A 124 21.34 -0.16 -2.25
CA ILE A 124 21.10 -0.88 -3.50
C ILE A 124 20.54 0.05 -4.58
N ASN A 125 20.72 -0.35 -5.85
CA ASN A 125 20.18 0.34 -7.01
C ASN A 125 19.65 -0.68 -8.01
N THR A 126 18.38 -0.61 -8.34
CA THR A 126 17.74 -1.57 -9.28
C THR A 126 18.34 -1.54 -10.69
N THR A 127 19.03 -0.45 -11.07
CA THR A 127 19.71 -0.33 -12.38
C THR A 127 21.12 -0.91 -12.38
N ASP A 128 21.64 -1.33 -11.22
CA ASP A 128 22.93 -1.99 -11.13
C ASP A 128 22.82 -3.40 -11.74
N PRO A 129 23.68 -3.78 -12.69
CA PRO A 129 23.72 -5.15 -13.24
C PRO A 129 23.89 -6.23 -12.17
N GLU A 130 24.62 -5.97 -11.09
CA GLU A 130 24.77 -6.92 -9.97
C GLU A 130 23.49 -7.06 -9.14
N TYR A 131 22.58 -6.08 -9.21
CA TYR A 131 21.24 -6.17 -8.64
C TYR A 131 20.29 -6.90 -9.58
N TYR A 132 20.11 -6.40 -10.83
CA TYR A 132 19.09 -6.95 -11.72
C TYR A 132 19.46 -8.33 -12.29
N LYS A 133 20.70 -8.78 -12.17
CA LYS A 133 21.08 -10.18 -12.33
C LYS A 133 20.12 -11.13 -11.60
N TRP A 134 19.74 -10.76 -10.37
CA TRP A 134 18.87 -11.58 -9.54
C TRP A 134 17.40 -11.41 -9.88
N THR A 135 16.96 -10.25 -10.34
CA THR A 135 15.65 -10.08 -10.96
C THR A 135 15.49 -11.00 -12.17
N GLN A 136 16.52 -11.05 -13.02
CA GLN A 136 16.56 -11.95 -14.17
C GLN A 136 16.59 -13.43 -13.76
N TRP A 137 17.33 -13.78 -12.73
CA TRP A 137 17.36 -15.13 -12.19
C TRP A 137 15.98 -15.55 -11.67
N ILE A 138 15.27 -14.71 -10.93
CA ILE A 138 13.91 -15.00 -10.47
C ILE A 138 12.97 -15.23 -11.65
N PHE A 139 13.06 -14.42 -12.70
CA PHE A 139 12.26 -14.62 -13.92
C PHE A 139 12.55 -15.98 -14.56
N ILE A 140 13.81 -16.38 -14.66
CA ILE A 140 14.19 -17.71 -15.20
C ILE A 140 13.60 -18.82 -14.32
N GLN A 141 13.63 -18.69 -13.00
CA GLN A 141 13.02 -19.70 -12.11
C GLN A 141 11.49 -19.75 -12.31
N LEU A 142 10.80 -18.61 -12.40
CA LEU A 142 9.37 -18.55 -12.72
C LEU A 142 9.07 -19.26 -14.05
N TYR A 143 9.90 -19.03 -15.09
CA TYR A 143 9.76 -19.71 -16.37
C TYR A 143 9.95 -21.23 -16.25
N LYS A 144 11.00 -21.69 -15.58
CA LYS A 144 11.29 -23.12 -15.37
C LYS A 144 10.17 -23.84 -14.62
N HIS A 145 9.44 -23.15 -13.75
CA HIS A 145 8.31 -23.68 -13.00
C HIS A 145 6.96 -23.47 -13.72
N GLY A 146 6.96 -23.01 -14.96
CA GLY A 146 5.74 -22.82 -15.75
C GLY A 146 4.86 -21.65 -15.30
N LEU A 147 5.41 -20.72 -14.49
CA LEU A 147 4.72 -19.54 -13.99
C LEU A 147 4.95 -18.29 -14.86
N ALA A 148 5.93 -18.30 -15.75
CA ALA A 148 6.12 -17.28 -16.77
C ALA A 148 5.87 -17.90 -18.16
N TYR A 149 5.07 -17.22 -18.98
CA TYR A 149 4.74 -17.68 -20.33
C TYR A 149 4.52 -16.50 -21.27
N LYS A 150 4.62 -16.72 -22.58
CA LYS A 150 4.37 -15.69 -23.59
C LYS A 150 3.08 -16.01 -24.34
N LYS A 151 2.21 -15.01 -24.50
CA LYS A 151 0.92 -15.14 -25.14
C LYS A 151 0.57 -13.89 -25.93
N GLU A 152 -0.01 -14.09 -27.11
CA GLU A 152 -0.68 -13.01 -27.84
C GLU A 152 -2.05 -12.77 -27.25
N MET A 153 -2.32 -11.51 -26.89
CA MET A 153 -3.58 -11.15 -26.24
C MET A 153 -3.89 -9.67 -26.42
N ASN A 154 -5.15 -9.33 -26.15
CA ASN A 154 -5.56 -7.93 -26.04
C ASN A 154 -4.99 -7.34 -24.75
N VAL A 155 -4.26 -6.25 -24.87
CA VAL A 155 -3.58 -5.59 -23.75
C VAL A 155 -3.94 -4.11 -23.69
N ASN A 156 -3.84 -3.54 -22.49
CA ASN A 156 -3.95 -2.12 -22.27
C ASN A 156 -2.71 -1.41 -22.84
N TRP A 157 -2.92 -0.46 -23.72
CA TRP A 157 -1.87 0.32 -24.37
C TRP A 157 -2.01 1.80 -24.04
N CYS A 158 -1.00 2.38 -23.43
CA CYS A 158 -0.95 3.83 -23.20
C CYS A 158 -0.49 4.55 -24.46
N THR A 159 -1.32 5.44 -24.98
CA THR A 159 -1.08 6.19 -26.23
C THR A 159 0.09 7.17 -26.12
N SER A 160 0.33 7.73 -24.95
CA SER A 160 1.42 8.67 -24.68
C SER A 160 2.73 7.97 -24.28
N CYS A 161 2.65 7.01 -23.34
CA CYS A 161 3.84 6.24 -22.93
C CYS A 161 4.30 5.26 -24.00
N LYS A 162 3.46 4.93 -24.98
CA LYS A 162 3.73 3.98 -26.08
C LYS A 162 4.21 2.61 -25.56
N CYS A 163 3.57 2.10 -24.56
CA CYS A 163 3.85 0.79 -23.98
C CYS A 163 2.60 0.12 -23.42
N VAL A 164 2.72 -1.18 -23.21
CA VAL A 164 1.68 -2.00 -22.56
C VAL A 164 1.67 -1.72 -21.06
N LEU A 165 0.46 -1.72 -20.49
CA LEU A 165 0.22 -1.57 -19.07
C LEU A 165 -0.43 -2.84 -18.50
N ALA A 166 -0.09 -3.20 -17.29
CA ALA A 166 -0.85 -4.18 -16.53
C ALA A 166 -2.23 -3.60 -16.15
N ASN A 167 -3.19 -4.47 -15.80
CA ASN A 167 -4.53 -4.00 -15.42
C ASN A 167 -4.49 -3.07 -14.20
N GLU A 168 -3.58 -3.32 -13.28
CA GLU A 168 -3.34 -2.55 -12.06
C GLU A 168 -2.81 -1.13 -12.33
N GLU A 169 -2.20 -0.91 -13.49
CA GLU A 169 -1.64 0.39 -13.93
C GLU A 169 -2.65 1.26 -14.69
N VAL A 170 -3.90 0.80 -14.81
CA VAL A 170 -5.00 1.54 -15.45
C VAL A 170 -6.01 1.96 -14.40
N VAL A 171 -6.21 3.26 -14.24
CA VAL A 171 -7.14 3.84 -13.27
C VAL A 171 -8.17 4.67 -14.02
N ASN A 172 -9.45 4.29 -13.92
CA ASN A 172 -10.55 4.97 -14.60
C ASN A 172 -10.35 5.13 -16.13
N GLY A 173 -9.78 4.11 -16.78
CA GLY A 173 -9.54 4.11 -18.22
C GLY A 173 -8.34 4.91 -18.72
N VAL A 174 -7.56 5.50 -17.79
CA VAL A 174 -6.34 6.24 -18.11
C VAL A 174 -5.11 5.63 -17.47
N CYS A 175 -3.96 5.91 -18.05
CA CYS A 175 -2.66 5.49 -17.52
C CYS A 175 -2.41 6.16 -16.16
N GLU A 176 -2.17 5.38 -15.12
CA GLU A 176 -1.87 5.86 -13.76
C GLU A 176 -0.72 6.88 -13.75
N ARG A 177 0.28 6.68 -14.60
CA ARG A 177 1.50 7.51 -14.62
C ARG A 177 1.37 8.83 -15.35
N CYS A 178 0.77 8.82 -16.55
CA CYS A 178 0.75 10.02 -17.42
C CYS A 178 -0.66 10.61 -17.59
N GLY A 179 -1.70 9.94 -17.11
CA GLY A 179 -3.09 10.38 -17.23
C GLY A 179 -3.67 10.31 -18.65
N SER A 180 -2.93 9.77 -19.63
CA SER A 180 -3.39 9.66 -21.01
C SER A 180 -4.32 8.48 -21.21
N GLU A 181 -5.13 8.56 -22.25
CA GLU A 181 -6.05 7.51 -22.67
C GLU A 181 -5.34 6.17 -22.88
N VAL A 182 -5.98 5.10 -22.40
CA VAL A 182 -5.56 3.72 -22.62
C VAL A 182 -6.49 3.07 -23.62
N VAL A 183 -5.91 2.50 -24.68
CA VAL A 183 -6.63 1.77 -25.72
C VAL A 183 -6.22 0.29 -25.70
N HIS A 184 -7.01 -0.57 -26.37
CA HIS A 184 -6.65 -1.97 -26.52
C HIS A 184 -5.83 -2.21 -27.78
N LYS A 185 -4.78 -3.01 -27.65
CA LYS A 185 -3.99 -3.54 -28.79
C LYS A 185 -3.72 -5.03 -28.62
N VAL A 186 -3.71 -5.77 -29.70
CA VAL A 186 -3.25 -7.17 -29.70
C VAL A 186 -1.73 -7.19 -29.73
N LYS A 187 -1.10 -7.77 -28.70
CA LYS A 187 0.35 -7.88 -28.57
C LYS A 187 0.76 -9.22 -27.96
N SER A 188 1.90 -9.71 -28.37
CA SER A 188 2.56 -10.84 -27.71
C SER A 188 3.27 -10.35 -26.45
N GLN A 189 2.88 -10.88 -25.29
CA GLN A 189 3.33 -10.39 -23.97
C GLN A 189 3.81 -11.54 -23.09
N TRP A 190 4.84 -11.27 -22.29
CA TRP A 190 5.16 -12.11 -21.15
C TRP A 190 4.15 -11.91 -20.04
N MET A 191 3.70 -13.01 -19.48
CA MET A 191 2.71 -13.09 -18.42
C MET A 191 3.28 -13.87 -17.24
N LEU A 192 2.99 -13.43 -16.02
CA LEU A 192 3.27 -14.19 -14.81
C LEU A 192 1.97 -14.69 -14.20
N LYS A 193 1.89 -16.00 -13.89
CA LYS A 193 0.71 -16.66 -13.33
C LYS A 193 0.49 -16.33 -11.85
N ILE A 194 0.26 -15.06 -11.54
CA ILE A 194 -0.09 -14.63 -10.18
C ILE A 194 -1.40 -15.28 -9.71
N THR A 195 -2.28 -15.66 -10.64
CA THR A 195 -3.54 -16.33 -10.34
C THR A 195 -3.39 -17.70 -9.68
N GLU A 196 -2.28 -18.41 -9.93
CA GLU A 196 -1.95 -19.66 -9.23
C GLU A 196 -1.75 -19.45 -7.71
N TYR A 197 -1.45 -18.24 -7.30
CA TYR A 197 -1.25 -17.84 -5.91
C TYR A 197 -2.45 -17.11 -5.29
N ALA A 198 -3.55 -16.95 -6.03
CA ALA A 198 -4.69 -16.14 -5.61
C ALA A 198 -5.26 -16.55 -4.24
N ASP A 199 -5.46 -17.85 -3.99
CA ASP A 199 -5.95 -18.34 -2.69
C ASP A 199 -4.97 -18.08 -1.55
N ARG A 200 -3.67 -18.32 -1.77
CA ARG A 200 -2.64 -18.06 -0.78
C ARG A 200 -2.47 -16.57 -0.50
N LEU A 201 -2.57 -15.72 -1.53
CA LEU A 201 -2.56 -14.26 -1.37
C LEU A 201 -3.72 -13.75 -0.52
N ILE A 202 -4.87 -14.43 -0.53
CA ILE A 202 -6.01 -14.13 0.36
C ILE A 202 -5.81 -14.73 1.75
N ASN A 203 -5.57 -16.03 1.82
CA ASN A 203 -5.60 -16.79 3.08
C ASN A 203 -4.44 -16.37 4.01
N ASP A 204 -3.25 -16.14 3.45
CA ASP A 204 -2.07 -15.80 4.23
C ASP A 204 -2.10 -14.34 4.76
N LEU A 205 -3.10 -13.54 4.38
CA LEU A 205 -3.36 -12.25 5.05
C LEU A 205 -3.69 -12.41 6.54
N ASP A 206 -4.11 -13.61 6.95
CA ASP A 206 -4.36 -13.92 8.37
C ASP A 206 -3.06 -14.16 9.16
N LEU A 207 -1.94 -14.38 8.48
CA LEU A 207 -0.61 -14.56 9.10
C LEU A 207 0.10 -13.23 9.42
N VAL A 208 -0.41 -12.10 8.94
CA VAL A 208 0.27 -10.81 8.97
C VAL A 208 -0.56 -9.72 9.64
N ASN A 209 0.15 -8.79 10.28
CA ASN A 209 -0.45 -7.61 10.92
C ASN A 209 -0.51 -6.42 9.94
N TYR A 210 -1.46 -6.49 9.01
CA TYR A 210 -1.73 -5.40 8.08
C TYR A 210 -3.01 -4.66 8.48
N PRO A 211 -3.15 -3.36 8.19
CA PRO A 211 -4.40 -2.63 8.38
C PRO A 211 -5.57 -3.31 7.66
N ASP A 212 -6.75 -3.34 8.29
CA ASP A 212 -7.94 -4.00 7.73
C ASP A 212 -8.29 -3.48 6.34
N ARG A 213 -8.11 -2.18 6.09
CA ARG A 213 -8.31 -1.55 4.78
C ARG A 213 -7.38 -2.12 3.70
N VAL A 214 -6.13 -2.44 4.05
CA VAL A 214 -5.16 -3.07 3.13
C VAL A 214 -5.59 -4.50 2.81
N LYS A 215 -5.95 -5.27 3.84
CA LYS A 215 -6.45 -6.64 3.66
C LYS A 215 -7.72 -6.66 2.81
N ALA A 216 -8.67 -5.77 3.09
CA ALA A 216 -9.91 -5.66 2.33
C ALA A 216 -9.66 -5.28 0.86
N GLN A 217 -8.78 -4.31 0.58
CA GLN A 217 -8.44 -3.93 -0.79
C GLN A 217 -7.82 -5.08 -1.57
N GLN A 218 -6.87 -5.84 -0.98
CA GLN A 218 -6.27 -7.00 -1.64
C GLN A 218 -7.30 -8.11 -1.89
N LYS A 219 -8.12 -8.44 -0.89
CA LYS A 219 -9.20 -9.44 -1.04
C LYS A 219 -10.18 -9.04 -2.15
N ASN A 220 -10.58 -7.77 -2.21
CA ASN A 220 -11.49 -7.26 -3.22
C ASN A 220 -10.87 -7.23 -4.62
N TRP A 221 -9.57 -6.91 -4.72
CA TRP A 221 -8.84 -6.92 -5.98
C TRP A 221 -8.69 -8.33 -6.54
N ILE A 222 -8.31 -9.28 -5.70
CA ILE A 222 -8.23 -10.70 -6.08
C ILE A 222 -9.63 -11.22 -6.42
N GLY A 223 -10.65 -10.79 -5.66
CA GLY A 223 -12.07 -11.01 -6.00
C GLY A 223 -12.44 -12.46 -6.13
N ARG A 224 -12.05 -13.29 -5.14
CA ARG A 224 -12.44 -14.71 -5.09
C ARG A 224 -13.95 -14.84 -4.98
N SER A 225 -14.53 -15.60 -5.90
CA SER A 225 -15.97 -15.92 -5.91
C SER A 225 -16.18 -17.42 -6.04
N LYS A 226 -17.15 -17.95 -5.30
CA LYS A 226 -17.61 -19.33 -5.42
C LYS A 226 -18.91 -19.32 -6.22
N GLY A 227 -18.95 -20.13 -7.25
CA GLY A 227 -20.11 -20.25 -8.12
C GLY A 227 -20.13 -21.60 -8.84
N ALA A 228 -20.70 -21.59 -10.01
CA ALA A 228 -20.76 -22.74 -10.90
C ALA A 228 -20.47 -22.33 -12.34
N GLU A 229 -19.77 -23.18 -13.07
CA GLU A 229 -19.83 -23.22 -14.54
C GLU A 229 -21.05 -24.02 -14.92
N VAL A 230 -21.84 -23.49 -15.86
CA VAL A 230 -23.08 -24.11 -16.34
C VAL A 230 -23.09 -24.13 -17.85
N ASP A 231 -23.37 -25.28 -18.42
CA ASP A 231 -23.42 -25.51 -19.85
C ASP A 231 -24.83 -25.33 -20.37
N PHE A 232 -25.00 -24.38 -21.28
CA PHE A 232 -26.21 -24.17 -22.06
C PHE A 232 -25.99 -24.75 -23.47
N THR A 233 -26.80 -25.71 -23.88
CA THR A 233 -26.82 -26.17 -25.27
C THR A 233 -27.52 -25.13 -26.13
N THR A 234 -27.06 -24.93 -27.35
CA THR A 234 -27.73 -24.03 -28.32
C THR A 234 -28.60 -24.82 -29.31
N THR A 235 -29.50 -24.14 -30.02
CA THR A 235 -30.31 -24.73 -31.10
C THR A 235 -29.47 -25.24 -32.28
N THR A 236 -28.17 -24.86 -32.32
CA THR A 236 -27.19 -25.37 -33.30
C THR A 236 -26.47 -26.65 -32.83
N GLY A 237 -26.72 -27.09 -31.58
CA GLY A 237 -26.04 -28.21 -30.95
C GLY A 237 -24.71 -27.88 -30.30
N ASP A 238 -24.30 -26.62 -30.31
CA ASP A 238 -23.08 -26.14 -29.63
C ASP A 238 -23.33 -25.90 -28.14
N THR A 239 -22.29 -25.83 -27.35
CA THR A 239 -22.35 -25.54 -25.92
C THR A 239 -21.78 -24.13 -25.63
N LEU A 240 -22.56 -23.33 -24.88
CA LEU A 240 -22.11 -22.10 -24.26
C LEU A 240 -21.97 -22.34 -22.76
N THR A 241 -20.76 -22.28 -22.25
CA THR A 241 -20.48 -22.35 -20.80
C THR A 241 -20.53 -20.97 -20.20
N ILE A 242 -21.31 -20.79 -19.12
CA ILE A 242 -21.32 -19.54 -18.33
C ILE A 242 -20.76 -19.78 -16.94
N TYR A 243 -20.27 -18.74 -16.31
CA TYR A 243 -19.99 -18.73 -14.87
C TYR A 243 -20.99 -17.87 -14.12
N THR A 244 -21.55 -18.40 -13.03
CA THR A 244 -22.48 -17.66 -12.18
C THR A 244 -22.24 -17.93 -10.69
N THR A 245 -22.38 -16.90 -9.86
CA THR A 245 -22.43 -17.03 -8.40
C THR A 245 -23.85 -17.29 -7.90
N ARG A 246 -24.83 -17.24 -8.81
CA ARG A 246 -26.26 -17.35 -8.54
C ARG A 246 -26.87 -18.49 -9.34
N ALA A 247 -26.29 -19.70 -9.23
CA ALA A 247 -26.82 -20.88 -9.87
C ALA A 247 -28.27 -21.23 -9.38
N ASP A 248 -28.63 -20.81 -8.15
CA ASP A 248 -29.98 -20.87 -7.59
C ASP A 248 -31.04 -20.22 -8.50
N THR A 249 -30.65 -19.15 -9.23
CA THR A 249 -31.58 -18.38 -10.08
C THR A 249 -31.73 -18.88 -11.53
N LEU A 250 -31.14 -20.03 -11.89
CA LEU A 250 -31.15 -20.57 -13.25
C LEU A 250 -32.58 -20.70 -13.88
N TYR A 251 -33.60 -21.02 -13.08
CA TYR A 251 -34.98 -21.05 -13.56
C TYR A 251 -35.52 -19.69 -13.99
N GLY A 252 -34.93 -18.60 -13.52
CA GLY A 252 -35.24 -17.21 -13.86
C GLY A 252 -34.42 -16.64 -15.02
N ALA A 253 -33.53 -17.42 -15.60
CA ALA A 253 -32.76 -17.01 -16.77
C ALA A 253 -33.66 -16.94 -18.00
N THR A 254 -33.89 -15.76 -18.53
CA THR A 254 -34.81 -15.50 -19.65
C THR A 254 -34.12 -15.10 -20.96
N TYR A 255 -32.84 -14.79 -20.88
CA TYR A 255 -31.99 -14.59 -22.06
C TYR A 255 -30.52 -14.82 -21.68
N MET A 256 -29.67 -14.92 -22.70
CA MET A 256 -28.21 -14.94 -22.56
C MET A 256 -27.59 -13.75 -23.25
N VAL A 257 -26.42 -13.34 -22.74
CA VAL A 257 -25.60 -12.32 -23.38
C VAL A 257 -24.20 -12.84 -23.58
N ILE A 258 -23.66 -12.68 -24.77
CA ILE A 258 -22.27 -12.98 -25.08
C ILE A 258 -21.51 -11.71 -25.47
N SER A 259 -20.21 -11.73 -25.28
CA SER A 259 -19.33 -10.65 -25.72
C SER A 259 -19.41 -10.46 -27.24
N PRO A 260 -19.33 -9.22 -27.76
CA PRO A 260 -19.23 -8.97 -29.19
C PRO A 260 -18.05 -9.70 -29.89
N GLU A 261 -17.00 -9.98 -29.17
CA GLU A 261 -15.80 -10.69 -29.63
C GLU A 261 -15.85 -12.21 -29.41
N HIS A 262 -16.98 -12.77 -28.99
CA HIS A 262 -17.10 -14.19 -28.69
C HIS A 262 -16.91 -15.05 -29.96
N PRO A 263 -16.03 -16.07 -29.95
CA PRO A 263 -15.71 -16.84 -31.17
C PRO A 263 -16.87 -17.63 -31.75
N MET A 264 -17.91 -17.89 -30.97
CA MET A 264 -19.12 -18.58 -31.46
C MET A 264 -19.89 -17.76 -32.50
N ILE A 265 -19.74 -16.43 -32.55
CA ILE A 265 -20.41 -15.59 -33.55
C ILE A 265 -19.93 -15.95 -34.95
N GLU A 266 -18.63 -16.11 -35.12
CA GLU A 266 -18.05 -16.55 -36.40
C GLU A 266 -18.47 -17.97 -36.76
N LYS A 267 -18.52 -18.87 -35.76
CA LYS A 267 -18.95 -20.26 -35.96
C LYS A 267 -20.40 -20.38 -36.42
N TRP A 268 -21.25 -19.44 -36.01
CA TRP A 268 -22.67 -19.39 -36.39
C TRP A 268 -22.97 -18.49 -37.57
N ALA A 269 -21.98 -17.93 -38.24
CA ALA A 269 -22.16 -16.92 -39.26
C ALA A 269 -23.14 -17.31 -40.39
N ASP A 270 -23.19 -18.59 -40.79
CA ASP A 270 -24.10 -19.13 -41.77
C ASP A 270 -25.53 -19.36 -41.27
N LYS A 271 -25.76 -19.30 -39.96
CA LYS A 271 -27.06 -19.54 -39.29
C LYS A 271 -27.68 -18.24 -38.77
N ILE A 272 -26.87 -17.17 -38.69
CA ILE A 272 -27.30 -15.86 -38.22
C ILE A 272 -27.88 -15.06 -39.35
N SER A 273 -29.14 -14.65 -39.25
CA SER A 273 -29.82 -13.92 -40.32
C SER A 273 -29.57 -12.43 -40.33
N ASN A 274 -29.14 -11.84 -39.19
CA ASN A 274 -28.89 -10.41 -39.03
C ASN A 274 -27.38 -10.09 -38.82
N MET A 275 -26.51 -10.82 -39.51
CA MET A 275 -25.03 -10.68 -39.34
C MET A 275 -24.52 -9.26 -39.60
N ASP A 276 -25.13 -8.52 -40.52
CA ASP A 276 -24.71 -7.14 -40.82
C ASP A 276 -24.93 -6.19 -39.62
N GLU A 277 -26.02 -6.38 -38.88
CA GLU A 277 -26.29 -5.62 -37.66
C GLU A 277 -25.30 -5.99 -36.57
N ILE A 278 -24.98 -7.27 -36.43
CA ILE A 278 -23.98 -7.79 -35.46
C ILE A 278 -22.61 -7.19 -35.74
N LYS A 279 -22.15 -7.21 -37.00
CA LYS A 279 -20.86 -6.62 -37.39
C LYS A 279 -20.76 -5.13 -37.06
N LYS A 280 -21.82 -4.36 -37.35
CA LYS A 280 -21.86 -2.93 -36.99
C LYS A 280 -21.72 -2.72 -35.48
N TYR A 281 -22.40 -3.58 -34.70
CA TYR A 281 -22.29 -3.51 -33.23
C TYR A 281 -20.88 -3.89 -32.75
N GLN A 282 -20.27 -4.94 -33.32
CA GLN A 282 -18.89 -5.35 -33.02
C GLN A 282 -17.89 -4.22 -33.29
N GLU A 283 -18.01 -3.52 -34.44
CA GLU A 283 -17.19 -2.36 -34.78
C GLU A 283 -17.35 -1.20 -33.79
N ALA A 284 -18.58 -0.93 -33.36
CA ALA A 284 -18.85 0.10 -32.37
C ALA A 284 -18.29 -0.27 -30.97
N ALA A 285 -18.44 -1.52 -30.56
CA ALA A 285 -17.93 -2.02 -29.28
C ALA A 285 -16.40 -2.03 -29.24
N ALA A 286 -15.72 -2.38 -30.35
CA ALA A 286 -14.27 -2.40 -30.47
C ALA A 286 -13.60 -1.03 -30.27
N ARG A 287 -14.35 0.06 -30.42
CA ARG A 287 -13.86 1.44 -30.18
C ARG A 287 -13.92 1.88 -28.74
N LYS A 288 -14.58 1.10 -27.87
CA LYS A 288 -14.75 1.42 -26.44
C LYS A 288 -13.74 0.65 -25.59
N SER A 289 -13.18 1.31 -24.59
CA SER A 289 -12.37 0.66 -23.55
C SER A 289 -13.25 -0.22 -22.63
N ASP A 290 -12.64 -1.19 -21.95
CA ASP A 290 -13.36 -2.03 -20.97
C ASP A 290 -14.02 -1.17 -19.88
N PHE A 291 -13.37 -0.08 -19.46
CA PHE A 291 -13.92 0.85 -18.48
C PHE A 291 -15.18 1.57 -18.99
N GLU A 292 -15.16 2.07 -20.23
CA GLU A 292 -16.35 2.69 -20.84
C GLU A 292 -17.49 1.70 -20.99
N ARG A 293 -17.16 0.43 -21.32
CA ARG A 293 -18.14 -0.64 -21.49
C ARG A 293 -18.81 -1.05 -20.17
N THR A 294 -18.08 -1.06 -19.06
CA THR A 294 -18.57 -1.59 -17.78
C THR A 294 -18.99 -0.52 -16.77
N GLU A 295 -18.30 0.61 -16.70
CA GLU A 295 -18.50 1.61 -15.65
C GLU A 295 -19.16 2.90 -16.12
N VAL A 296 -18.87 3.34 -17.37
CA VAL A 296 -19.35 4.63 -17.86
C VAL A 296 -20.70 4.52 -18.57
N ALA A 297 -20.99 3.37 -19.21
CA ALA A 297 -22.21 3.18 -19.99
C ALA A 297 -23.46 3.16 -19.10
N LYS A 298 -24.16 4.30 -19.05
CA LYS A 298 -25.46 4.41 -18.36
C LYS A 298 -26.59 3.67 -19.08
N GLU A 299 -26.52 3.58 -20.41
CA GLU A 299 -27.55 2.93 -21.23
C GLU A 299 -27.07 1.56 -21.70
N LYS A 300 -27.88 0.53 -21.47
CA LYS A 300 -27.58 -0.83 -21.93
C LYS A 300 -27.94 -0.95 -23.40
N THR A 301 -26.96 -1.36 -24.21
CA THR A 301 -27.11 -1.61 -25.63
C THR A 301 -26.86 -3.09 -25.94
N GLY A 302 -27.42 -3.58 -27.02
CA GLY A 302 -27.20 -4.94 -27.45
C GLY A 302 -27.94 -5.23 -28.77
N VAL A 303 -27.55 -6.33 -29.42
CA VAL A 303 -28.20 -6.84 -30.63
C VAL A 303 -28.55 -8.31 -30.41
N ARG A 304 -29.75 -8.70 -30.70
CA ARG A 304 -30.18 -10.12 -30.69
C ARG A 304 -29.49 -10.90 -31.81
N ILE A 305 -29.09 -12.12 -31.53
CA ILE A 305 -28.60 -13.04 -32.54
C ILE A 305 -29.81 -13.78 -33.12
N ASP A 306 -30.23 -13.43 -34.33
CA ASP A 306 -31.39 -14.08 -34.97
C ASP A 306 -30.96 -15.36 -35.65
N GLY A 307 -31.69 -16.47 -35.31
CA GLY A 307 -31.43 -17.81 -35.85
C GLY A 307 -30.76 -18.77 -34.88
N VAL A 308 -30.22 -18.28 -33.73
CA VAL A 308 -29.60 -19.12 -32.70
C VAL A 308 -30.14 -18.75 -31.33
N ASN A 309 -30.67 -19.74 -30.61
CA ASN A 309 -31.10 -19.61 -29.22
C ASN A 309 -30.29 -20.51 -28.31
N ALA A 310 -30.26 -20.21 -27.01
CA ALA A 310 -29.74 -21.08 -25.98
C ALA A 310 -30.89 -21.89 -25.35
N ILE A 311 -30.56 -23.07 -24.85
CA ILE A 311 -31.49 -23.96 -24.18
C ILE A 311 -31.12 -24.00 -22.71
N ASN A 312 -32.01 -23.52 -21.85
CA ASN A 312 -31.78 -23.51 -20.40
C ASN A 312 -31.74 -24.97 -19.85
N PRO A 313 -30.64 -25.38 -19.21
CA PRO A 313 -30.42 -26.78 -18.82
C PRO A 313 -31.40 -27.30 -17.77
N VAL A 314 -32.06 -26.42 -16.97
CA VAL A 314 -32.94 -26.83 -15.87
C VAL A 314 -34.41 -27.04 -16.27
N ASN A 315 -34.86 -26.37 -17.36
CA ASN A 315 -36.27 -26.41 -17.79
C ASN A 315 -36.45 -26.66 -19.30
N ASN A 316 -35.36 -26.84 -20.03
CA ASN A 316 -35.29 -27.04 -21.48
C ASN A 316 -36.01 -25.96 -22.32
N LYS A 317 -36.20 -24.76 -21.79
CA LYS A 317 -36.76 -23.63 -22.53
C LYS A 317 -35.69 -22.98 -23.41
N GLU A 318 -36.08 -22.65 -24.63
CA GLU A 318 -35.26 -21.81 -25.48
C GLU A 318 -35.32 -20.36 -25.03
N ILE A 319 -34.16 -19.72 -24.94
CA ILE A 319 -33.99 -18.32 -24.57
C ILE A 319 -33.14 -17.62 -25.62
N PRO A 320 -33.43 -16.35 -25.96
CA PRO A 320 -32.68 -15.62 -26.96
C PRO A 320 -31.25 -15.33 -26.48
N ILE A 321 -30.31 -15.23 -27.44
CA ILE A 321 -28.95 -14.82 -27.23
C ILE A 321 -28.76 -13.40 -27.78
N PHE A 322 -28.17 -12.53 -27.01
CA PHE A 322 -27.79 -11.17 -27.40
C PHE A 322 -26.27 -11.03 -27.39
N ILE A 323 -25.73 -10.14 -28.21
CA ILE A 323 -24.42 -9.56 -28.02
C ILE A 323 -24.58 -8.24 -27.29
N SER A 324 -23.72 -7.97 -26.33
CA SER A 324 -23.68 -6.66 -25.67
C SER A 324 -22.25 -6.33 -25.17
N ASP A 325 -21.91 -5.06 -25.24
CA ASP A 325 -20.60 -4.56 -24.91
C ASP A 325 -20.27 -4.59 -23.40
N TYR A 326 -21.26 -4.73 -22.52
CA TYR A 326 -20.99 -4.90 -21.09
C TYR A 326 -20.48 -6.30 -20.70
N VAL A 327 -20.54 -7.29 -21.60
CA VAL A 327 -19.93 -8.62 -21.43
C VAL A 327 -18.56 -8.61 -22.09
N LEU A 328 -17.54 -8.96 -21.31
CA LEU A 328 -16.16 -8.98 -21.77
C LEU A 328 -15.69 -10.42 -22.02
N VAL A 329 -15.08 -10.68 -23.17
CA VAL A 329 -14.45 -11.98 -23.45
C VAL A 329 -13.27 -12.26 -22.53
N SER A 330 -12.68 -11.23 -21.98
CA SER A 330 -11.58 -11.28 -21.04
C SER A 330 -11.99 -11.64 -19.62
N TYR A 331 -13.29 -11.69 -19.30
CA TYR A 331 -13.81 -12.02 -17.99
C TYR A 331 -14.74 -13.25 -18.03
N GLY A 332 -14.35 -14.29 -17.28
CA GLY A 332 -15.08 -15.55 -17.27
C GLY A 332 -15.02 -16.29 -18.62
N THR A 333 -16.17 -16.70 -19.11
CA THR A 333 -16.31 -17.45 -20.37
C THR A 333 -16.68 -16.54 -21.57
N GLY A 334 -16.83 -15.24 -21.37
CA GLY A 334 -17.36 -14.32 -22.38
C GLY A 334 -18.86 -14.47 -22.67
N ALA A 335 -19.56 -15.25 -21.84
CA ALA A 335 -21.00 -15.49 -21.89
C ALA A 335 -21.60 -15.43 -20.48
N ILE A 336 -22.80 -14.88 -20.37
CA ILE A 336 -23.55 -14.81 -19.11
C ILE A 336 -25.01 -15.23 -19.34
N MET A 337 -25.64 -15.85 -18.34
CA MET A 337 -27.10 -15.91 -18.24
C MET A 337 -27.62 -14.61 -17.61
N ALA A 338 -28.75 -14.15 -18.01
CA ALA A 338 -29.40 -12.97 -17.47
C ALA A 338 -30.67 -13.35 -16.69
N VAL A 339 -30.78 -12.82 -15.47
CA VAL A 339 -31.88 -13.05 -14.54
C VAL A 339 -32.51 -11.70 -14.13
N PRO A 340 -33.39 -11.16 -14.96
CA PRO A 340 -33.95 -9.81 -14.78
C PRO A 340 -34.63 -9.57 -13.45
N ALA A 341 -35.23 -10.57 -12.85
CA ALA A 341 -35.94 -10.41 -11.58
C ALA A 341 -35.00 -10.09 -10.41
N HIS A 342 -33.70 -10.45 -10.49
CA HIS A 342 -32.75 -10.39 -9.37
C HIS A 342 -31.41 -9.72 -9.68
N ASP A 343 -31.29 -9.07 -10.85
CA ASP A 343 -30.13 -8.23 -11.22
C ASP A 343 -30.63 -6.95 -11.89
N THR A 344 -30.19 -5.80 -11.40
CA THR A 344 -30.65 -4.49 -11.90
C THR A 344 -30.27 -4.26 -13.36
N ARG A 345 -29.08 -4.69 -13.78
CA ARG A 345 -28.61 -4.52 -15.18
C ARG A 345 -29.44 -5.39 -16.12
N ASP A 346 -29.70 -6.62 -15.72
CA ASP A 346 -30.52 -7.55 -16.49
C ASP A 346 -31.96 -7.09 -16.57
N TRP A 347 -32.46 -6.48 -15.48
CA TRP A 347 -33.81 -5.90 -15.45
C TRP A 347 -33.95 -4.72 -16.42
N GLU A 348 -33.01 -3.76 -16.39
CA GLU A 348 -32.99 -2.61 -17.31
C GLU A 348 -32.93 -3.07 -18.77
N PHE A 349 -32.08 -4.05 -19.06
CA PHE A 349 -31.95 -4.63 -20.39
C PHE A 349 -33.25 -5.35 -20.82
N ALA A 350 -33.83 -6.15 -19.94
CA ALA A 350 -35.07 -6.88 -20.21
C ALA A 350 -36.24 -5.90 -20.48
N LYS A 351 -36.35 -4.81 -19.72
CA LYS A 351 -37.34 -3.75 -19.97
C LYS A 351 -37.15 -3.07 -21.33
N LYS A 352 -35.90 -2.81 -21.71
CA LYS A 352 -35.58 -2.17 -23.01
C LYS A 352 -35.93 -3.06 -24.20
N PHE A 353 -35.69 -4.35 -24.09
CA PHE A 353 -35.90 -5.33 -25.17
C PHE A 353 -37.20 -6.14 -25.05
N ASP A 354 -38.10 -5.76 -24.14
CA ASP A 354 -39.38 -6.41 -23.86
C ASP A 354 -39.24 -7.91 -23.60
N LEU A 355 -38.30 -8.29 -22.74
CA LEU A 355 -38.00 -9.66 -22.38
C LEU A 355 -38.72 -10.07 -21.09
N PRO A 356 -39.05 -11.38 -20.91
CA PRO A 356 -39.75 -11.86 -19.72
C PRO A 356 -38.94 -11.64 -18.43
N ILE A 357 -39.62 -11.26 -17.34
CA ILE A 357 -39.06 -11.12 -15.98
C ILE A 357 -39.78 -12.11 -15.09
N ILE A 358 -39.05 -13.11 -14.59
CA ILE A 358 -39.58 -14.24 -13.81
C ILE A 358 -39.00 -14.18 -12.39
N GLU A 359 -39.86 -13.97 -11.39
CA GLU A 359 -39.47 -14.05 -9.97
C GLU A 359 -39.10 -15.50 -9.61
N VAL A 360 -37.90 -15.70 -9.09
CA VAL A 360 -37.43 -17.02 -8.61
C VAL A 360 -36.99 -17.02 -7.15
N VAL A 361 -36.81 -15.84 -6.57
CA VAL A 361 -36.68 -15.65 -5.13
C VAL A 361 -37.81 -14.73 -4.66
N LYS A 362 -38.62 -15.19 -3.72
CA LYS A 362 -39.81 -14.49 -3.25
C LYS A 362 -39.45 -13.16 -2.57
N GLY A 363 -40.05 -12.08 -3.05
CA GLY A 363 -39.93 -10.74 -2.45
C GLY A 363 -39.92 -9.62 -3.50
N GLY A 364 -40.44 -8.46 -3.12
CA GLY A 364 -40.51 -7.29 -4.00
C GLY A 364 -41.58 -7.37 -5.11
N ASN A 365 -41.65 -6.33 -5.93
CA ASN A 365 -42.41 -6.30 -7.16
C ASN A 365 -41.48 -6.30 -8.37
N VAL A 366 -41.06 -7.49 -8.82
CA VAL A 366 -40.08 -7.66 -9.91
C VAL A 366 -40.51 -7.06 -11.24
N GLN A 367 -41.80 -6.69 -11.39
CA GLN A 367 -42.26 -5.99 -12.59
C GLN A 367 -41.96 -4.47 -12.55
N GLU A 368 -41.79 -3.91 -11.37
CA GLU A 368 -41.45 -2.48 -11.18
C GLU A 368 -39.95 -2.25 -11.03
N GLU A 369 -39.28 -3.13 -10.31
CA GLU A 369 -37.82 -3.07 -10.09
C GLU A 369 -37.21 -4.44 -9.83
N ALA A 370 -35.90 -4.60 -10.01
CA ALA A 370 -35.22 -5.85 -9.68
C ALA A 370 -35.14 -6.04 -8.16
N TYR A 371 -35.55 -7.24 -7.67
CA TYR A 371 -35.37 -7.62 -6.28
C TYR A 371 -33.97 -8.19 -6.06
N THR A 372 -33.05 -7.34 -5.60
CA THR A 372 -31.61 -7.67 -5.46
C THR A 372 -31.22 -8.11 -4.06
N ASP A 373 -31.97 -7.70 -3.02
CA ASP A 373 -31.73 -8.13 -1.62
C ASP A 373 -32.36 -9.50 -1.34
N CYS A 374 -31.94 -10.49 -2.07
CA CYS A 374 -32.55 -11.84 -2.07
C CYS A 374 -31.63 -12.93 -1.48
N ALA A 375 -30.55 -12.56 -0.77
CA ALA A 375 -29.59 -13.52 -0.24
C ALA A 375 -30.19 -14.51 0.79
N LYS A 376 -31.23 -14.10 1.53
CA LYS A 376 -31.95 -14.91 2.54
C LYS A 376 -33.37 -15.28 2.12
N GLY A 377 -33.70 -15.13 0.84
CA GLY A 377 -35.01 -15.38 0.31
C GLY A 377 -35.37 -16.88 0.22
N ILE A 378 -36.63 -17.16 -0.13
CA ILE A 378 -37.14 -18.49 -0.39
C ILE A 378 -37.40 -18.64 -1.90
N MET A 379 -37.00 -19.76 -2.46
CA MET A 379 -37.15 -20.07 -3.89
C MET A 379 -38.60 -20.26 -4.25
N VAL A 380 -39.02 -19.68 -5.38
CA VAL A 380 -40.32 -19.82 -6.02
C VAL A 380 -40.14 -19.97 -7.54
N ASN A 381 -41.12 -20.54 -8.24
CA ASN A 381 -41.09 -20.75 -9.69
C ASN A 381 -39.81 -21.44 -10.21
N SER A 382 -39.20 -22.26 -9.35
CA SER A 382 -37.88 -22.86 -9.57
C SER A 382 -37.90 -24.38 -9.49
N GLY A 383 -39.06 -25.01 -9.73
CA GLY A 383 -39.22 -26.45 -9.83
C GLY A 383 -38.64 -27.20 -8.63
N MET A 384 -37.58 -27.99 -8.83
CA MET A 384 -36.93 -28.75 -7.74
C MET A 384 -36.38 -27.92 -6.58
N LEU A 385 -36.26 -26.61 -6.73
CA LEU A 385 -35.73 -25.68 -5.74
C LEU A 385 -36.84 -24.97 -4.95
N ASP A 386 -38.10 -25.07 -5.34
CA ASP A 386 -39.21 -24.37 -4.70
C ASP A 386 -39.27 -24.66 -3.19
N GLY A 387 -39.47 -23.64 -2.39
CA GLY A 387 -39.52 -23.71 -0.94
C GLY A 387 -38.17 -23.81 -0.22
N LEU A 388 -37.06 -23.97 -0.90
CA LEU A 388 -35.74 -23.97 -0.29
C LEU A 388 -35.25 -22.52 -0.02
N THR A 389 -34.35 -22.38 0.94
CA THR A 389 -33.58 -21.16 1.08
C THR A 389 -32.58 -21.01 -0.07
N VAL A 390 -32.13 -19.80 -0.35
CA VAL A 390 -31.15 -19.53 -1.41
C VAL A 390 -29.89 -20.38 -1.25
N ASP A 391 -29.38 -20.56 -0.02
CA ASP A 391 -28.17 -21.35 0.22
C ASP A 391 -28.37 -22.85 -0.01
N GLU A 392 -29.52 -23.40 0.39
CA GLU A 392 -29.87 -24.77 0.09
C GLU A 392 -30.09 -25.01 -1.41
N ALA A 393 -30.71 -24.02 -2.07
CA ALA A 393 -30.92 -24.05 -3.51
C ALA A 393 -29.63 -24.05 -4.30
N LYS A 394 -28.66 -23.19 -3.93
CA LYS A 394 -27.33 -23.18 -4.53
C LYS A 394 -26.64 -24.52 -4.46
N LYS A 395 -26.66 -25.16 -3.30
CA LYS A 395 -26.04 -26.47 -3.12
C LYS A 395 -26.74 -27.52 -3.97
N LYS A 396 -28.06 -27.58 -3.86
CA LYS A 396 -28.86 -28.58 -4.57
C LYS A 396 -28.75 -28.50 -6.10
N ILE A 397 -28.75 -27.26 -6.64
CA ILE A 397 -28.65 -27.08 -8.09
C ILE A 397 -27.27 -27.43 -8.63
N ILE A 398 -26.18 -27.10 -7.88
CA ILE A 398 -24.83 -27.46 -8.28
C ILE A 398 -24.62 -28.96 -8.23
N ASP A 399 -25.14 -29.64 -7.21
CA ASP A 399 -25.08 -31.10 -7.11
C ASP A 399 -25.85 -31.75 -8.29
N TRP A 400 -27.03 -31.23 -8.64
CA TRP A 400 -27.81 -31.71 -9.79
C TRP A 400 -27.10 -31.45 -11.11
N LEU A 401 -26.58 -30.23 -11.36
CA LEU A 401 -25.83 -29.92 -12.57
C LEU A 401 -24.63 -30.86 -12.76
N THR A 402 -23.94 -31.17 -11.66
CA THR A 402 -22.81 -32.10 -11.67
C THR A 402 -23.22 -33.50 -12.01
N SER A 403 -24.33 -34.00 -11.44
CA SER A 403 -24.85 -35.34 -11.71
C SER A 403 -25.36 -35.53 -13.15
N GLU A 404 -25.87 -34.45 -13.75
CA GLU A 404 -26.37 -34.44 -15.13
C GLU A 404 -25.27 -34.13 -16.17
N GLY A 405 -24.05 -33.84 -15.73
CA GLY A 405 -22.96 -33.43 -16.60
C GLY A 405 -23.19 -32.09 -17.31
N LYS A 406 -24.01 -31.20 -16.70
CA LYS A 406 -24.40 -29.90 -17.25
C LYS A 406 -23.73 -28.73 -16.57
N GLY A 407 -22.79 -28.99 -15.67
CA GLY A 407 -22.04 -27.98 -14.95
C GLY A 407 -21.35 -28.52 -13.71
N HIS A 408 -20.60 -27.68 -13.04
CA HIS A 408 -19.88 -28.06 -11.83
C HIS A 408 -19.56 -26.82 -10.99
N SER A 409 -19.25 -27.06 -9.70
CA SER A 409 -18.76 -25.99 -8.81
C SER A 409 -17.43 -25.41 -9.31
N LYS A 410 -17.30 -24.09 -9.30
CA LYS A 410 -16.09 -23.40 -9.73
C LYS A 410 -15.76 -22.22 -8.79
N VAL A 411 -14.50 -22.11 -8.45
CA VAL A 411 -13.95 -20.89 -7.85
C VAL A 411 -13.37 -20.05 -8.97
N ASN A 412 -13.73 -18.79 -9.02
CA ASN A 412 -13.21 -17.83 -9.99
C ASN A 412 -12.62 -16.61 -9.27
N TYR A 413 -11.76 -15.89 -9.97
CA TYR A 413 -11.07 -14.69 -9.46
C TYR A 413 -11.23 -13.54 -10.44
N LYS A 414 -11.33 -12.31 -9.91
CA LYS A 414 -11.22 -11.10 -10.72
C LYS A 414 -9.77 -10.86 -11.15
N LEU A 415 -8.82 -11.23 -10.26
CA LEU A 415 -7.39 -11.15 -10.54
C LEU A 415 -7.06 -11.91 -11.83
N ARG A 416 -6.22 -11.31 -12.64
CA ARG A 416 -5.68 -11.90 -13.87
C ARG A 416 -4.19 -12.05 -13.77
N ASP A 417 -3.60 -12.87 -14.64
CA ASP A 417 -2.16 -13.00 -14.73
C ASP A 417 -1.51 -11.65 -15.02
N TRP A 418 -0.37 -11.44 -14.41
CA TRP A 418 0.34 -10.18 -14.48
C TRP A 418 0.97 -9.98 -15.86
N VAL A 419 0.54 -8.93 -16.57
CA VAL A 419 1.14 -8.51 -17.85
C VAL A 419 2.51 -7.92 -17.57
N PHE A 420 3.56 -8.65 -17.91
CA PHE A 420 4.89 -8.43 -17.36
C PHE A 420 5.86 -7.70 -18.31
N SER A 421 5.77 -7.87 -19.64
CA SER A 421 6.71 -7.22 -20.56
C SER A 421 6.34 -5.77 -20.91
N ARG A 422 7.37 -4.93 -21.13
CA ARG A 422 7.26 -3.52 -21.53
C ARG A 422 8.10 -3.25 -22.78
N GLN A 423 7.55 -2.44 -23.69
CA GLN A 423 8.19 -2.05 -24.96
C GLN A 423 8.97 -0.74 -24.77
N ARG A 424 9.86 -0.75 -23.77
CA ARG A 424 10.68 0.40 -23.38
C ARG A 424 12.13 -0.03 -23.20
N TYR A 425 13.04 0.95 -23.31
CA TYR A 425 14.48 0.69 -23.18
C TYR A 425 14.91 0.60 -21.70
N TRP A 426 14.47 1.55 -20.87
CA TRP A 426 14.97 1.68 -19.50
C TRP A 426 14.23 0.74 -18.53
N GLY A 427 14.65 -0.51 -18.55
CA GLY A 427 14.12 -1.59 -17.70
C GLY A 427 15.07 -2.79 -17.73
N GLU A 428 14.87 -3.74 -16.81
CA GLU A 428 15.66 -4.97 -16.79
C GLU A 428 15.39 -5.78 -18.07
N PRO A 429 16.44 -6.18 -18.83
CA PRO A 429 16.26 -7.06 -19.99
C PRO A 429 15.68 -8.42 -19.56
N ILE A 430 14.71 -8.92 -20.30
CA ILE A 430 14.14 -10.26 -20.07
C ILE A 430 15.15 -11.30 -20.59
N PRO A 431 15.65 -12.22 -19.73
CA PRO A 431 16.76 -13.11 -20.05
C PRO A 431 16.32 -14.34 -20.88
N MET A 432 15.65 -14.08 -22.00
CA MET A 432 15.10 -15.10 -22.89
C MET A 432 15.62 -14.91 -24.33
N VAL A 433 15.75 -16.00 -25.04
CA VAL A 433 16.02 -16.01 -26.49
C VAL A 433 14.94 -16.81 -27.20
N TYR A 434 14.62 -16.41 -28.43
CA TYR A 434 13.74 -17.15 -29.31
C TYR A 434 14.56 -17.88 -30.40
N CYS A 435 14.38 -19.16 -30.51
CA CYS A 435 14.98 -20.03 -31.51
C CYS A 435 13.84 -20.70 -32.30
N GLU A 436 13.91 -20.68 -33.63
CA GLU A 436 12.88 -21.30 -34.48
C GLU A 436 12.70 -22.80 -34.22
N LYS A 437 13.79 -23.49 -33.81
CA LYS A 437 13.76 -24.92 -33.47
C LYS A 437 13.29 -25.22 -32.06
N CYS A 438 13.72 -24.40 -31.09
CA CYS A 438 13.55 -24.66 -29.64
C CYS A 438 12.43 -23.81 -28.99
N GLY A 439 11.90 -22.83 -29.69
CA GLY A 439 11.01 -21.83 -29.11
C GLY A 439 11.74 -20.85 -28.19
N TYR A 440 11.04 -20.39 -27.13
CA TYR A 440 11.65 -19.55 -26.09
C TYR A 440 12.52 -20.38 -25.15
N VAL A 441 13.79 -19.97 -25.01
CA VAL A 441 14.79 -20.62 -24.17
C VAL A 441 15.39 -19.58 -23.23
N PRO A 442 15.51 -19.86 -21.91
CA PRO A 442 16.20 -18.96 -21.00
C PRO A 442 17.71 -18.91 -21.30
N ILE A 443 18.32 -17.77 -21.04
CA ILE A 443 19.78 -17.63 -21.03
C ILE A 443 20.34 -18.47 -19.88
N ASP A 444 21.52 -19.05 -20.07
CA ASP A 444 22.20 -19.79 -19.00
C ASP A 444 22.43 -18.88 -17.78
N GLU A 445 22.12 -19.38 -16.59
CA GLU A 445 22.26 -18.60 -15.34
C GLU A 445 23.68 -18.09 -15.10
N LYS A 446 24.71 -18.84 -15.56
CA LYS A 446 26.12 -18.43 -15.49
C LYS A 446 26.44 -17.19 -16.32
N ASP A 447 25.64 -16.91 -17.37
CA ASP A 447 25.83 -15.78 -18.30
C ASP A 447 25.05 -14.52 -17.85
N LEU A 448 24.36 -14.58 -16.72
CA LEU A 448 23.72 -13.42 -16.09
C LEU A 448 24.76 -12.50 -15.42
N PRO A 449 24.57 -11.20 -15.45
CA PRO A 449 23.42 -10.47 -16.00
C PRO A 449 23.46 -10.31 -17.52
N LEU A 450 22.31 -10.47 -18.17
CA LEU A 450 22.11 -9.93 -19.52
C LEU A 450 22.04 -8.42 -19.44
N ARG A 451 23.09 -7.74 -19.85
CA ARG A 451 23.20 -6.28 -19.72
C ARG A 451 22.40 -5.55 -20.78
N LEU A 452 21.79 -4.44 -20.35
CA LEU A 452 21.17 -3.48 -21.26
C LEU A 452 22.26 -2.86 -22.16
N PRO A 453 22.09 -2.85 -23.49
CA PRO A 453 23.10 -2.28 -24.40
C PRO A 453 23.11 -0.75 -24.28
N MET A 454 24.29 -0.15 -24.36
CA MET A 454 24.43 1.30 -24.49
C MET A 454 23.97 1.75 -25.87
N VAL A 455 23.09 2.76 -25.93
CA VAL A 455 22.47 3.20 -27.18
C VAL A 455 22.41 4.72 -27.25
N GLU A 456 22.52 5.25 -28.48
CA GLU A 456 22.40 6.68 -28.73
C GLU A 456 20.95 7.13 -28.84
N SER A 457 20.04 6.26 -29.33
CA SER A 457 18.61 6.54 -29.47
C SER A 457 17.77 5.38 -28.92
N TYR A 458 16.81 5.68 -28.09
CA TYR A 458 15.92 4.73 -27.42
C TYR A 458 14.46 5.23 -27.37
N GLU A 459 14.08 6.08 -28.32
CA GLU A 459 12.71 6.59 -28.40
C GLU A 459 11.70 5.46 -28.61
N PRO A 460 10.56 5.48 -27.89
CA PRO A 460 9.51 4.49 -28.06
C PRO A 460 8.92 4.55 -29.46
N THR A 461 8.52 3.40 -29.97
CA THR A 461 7.99 3.26 -31.33
C THR A 461 6.47 3.35 -31.36
N ASP A 462 5.91 3.89 -32.45
CA ASP A 462 4.45 3.99 -32.63
C ASP A 462 3.79 2.62 -32.95
N ASN A 463 4.56 1.69 -33.55
CA ASN A 463 4.08 0.34 -33.84
C ASN A 463 4.07 -0.58 -32.60
N GLY A 464 4.62 -0.11 -31.47
CA GLY A 464 4.67 -0.83 -30.21
C GLY A 464 5.73 -1.93 -30.16
N GLU A 465 6.76 -1.86 -30.97
CA GLU A 465 7.99 -2.64 -30.80
C GLU A 465 8.92 -1.94 -29.82
N SER A 466 9.70 -2.71 -29.07
CA SER A 466 10.72 -2.17 -28.17
C SER A 466 11.80 -1.41 -28.99
N PRO A 467 12.35 -0.29 -28.48
CA PRO A 467 13.52 0.35 -29.06
C PRO A 467 14.71 -0.63 -29.26
N LEU A 468 14.84 -1.62 -28.39
CA LEU A 468 15.87 -2.68 -28.50
C LEU A 468 15.71 -3.51 -29.78
N ALA A 469 14.54 -3.60 -30.40
CA ALA A 469 14.29 -4.35 -31.62
C ALA A 469 15.09 -3.82 -32.83
N LYS A 470 15.57 -2.59 -32.78
CA LYS A 470 16.41 -1.98 -33.83
C LYS A 470 17.89 -2.31 -33.70
N MET A 471 18.32 -2.93 -32.60
CA MET A 471 19.74 -3.18 -32.27
C MET A 471 20.19 -4.56 -32.73
N THR A 472 20.43 -4.70 -34.01
CA THR A 472 20.71 -5.98 -34.67
C THR A 472 21.90 -6.74 -34.07
N ASP A 473 22.95 -6.02 -33.65
CA ASP A 473 24.16 -6.62 -33.04
C ASP A 473 23.87 -7.19 -31.63
N TRP A 474 22.93 -6.58 -30.88
CA TRP A 474 22.56 -7.07 -29.58
C TRP A 474 21.49 -8.17 -29.65
N ILE A 475 20.54 -8.07 -30.60
CA ILE A 475 19.45 -9.03 -30.73
C ILE A 475 19.94 -10.41 -31.15
N ASN A 476 20.82 -10.45 -32.17
CA ASN A 476 21.28 -11.70 -32.75
C ASN A 476 22.23 -12.44 -31.81
N THR A 477 21.94 -13.70 -31.57
CA THR A 477 22.68 -14.54 -30.62
C THR A 477 22.60 -16.02 -31.03
N THR A 478 23.15 -16.87 -30.20
CA THR A 478 23.06 -18.33 -30.36
C THR A 478 22.09 -18.90 -29.31
N CYS A 479 21.34 -19.93 -29.69
CA CYS A 479 20.44 -20.64 -28.80
C CYS A 479 21.23 -21.43 -27.76
N PRO A 480 21.01 -21.24 -26.45
CA PRO A 480 21.68 -22.01 -25.40
C PRO A 480 21.40 -23.52 -25.48
N CYS A 481 20.23 -23.89 -26.03
CA CYS A 481 19.81 -25.28 -26.12
C CYS A 481 20.43 -26.05 -27.29
N CYS A 482 20.37 -25.48 -28.52
CA CYS A 482 20.79 -26.21 -29.73
C CYS A 482 22.01 -25.60 -30.45
N GLY A 483 22.54 -24.47 -29.97
CA GLY A 483 23.65 -23.75 -30.61
C GLY A 483 23.31 -23.08 -31.95
N GLY A 484 22.07 -23.16 -32.41
CA GLY A 484 21.59 -22.52 -33.63
C GLY A 484 21.39 -21.01 -33.50
N LYS A 485 21.03 -20.36 -34.60
CA LYS A 485 20.70 -18.93 -34.61
C LYS A 485 19.48 -18.67 -33.72
N ALA A 486 19.55 -17.63 -32.91
CA ALA A 486 18.46 -17.18 -32.03
C ALA A 486 18.43 -15.66 -31.93
N LYS A 487 17.34 -15.14 -31.43
CA LYS A 487 17.15 -13.70 -31.15
C LYS A 487 16.83 -13.47 -29.68
N ARG A 488 17.49 -12.50 -29.07
CA ARG A 488 17.15 -12.07 -27.72
C ARG A 488 15.77 -11.46 -27.68
N GLU A 489 15.07 -11.63 -26.53
CA GLU A 489 13.87 -10.88 -26.22
C GLU A 489 14.20 -9.38 -26.17
N THR A 490 13.34 -8.57 -26.76
CA THR A 490 13.55 -7.12 -26.86
C THR A 490 12.70 -6.30 -25.89
N ASP A 491 11.67 -6.90 -25.33
CA ASP A 491 10.90 -6.29 -24.25
C ASP A 491 11.71 -6.31 -22.95
N THR A 492 11.45 -5.33 -22.09
CA THR A 492 12.03 -5.25 -20.75
C THR A 492 10.99 -5.56 -19.69
N MET A 493 11.44 -5.85 -18.48
CA MET A 493 10.57 -6.05 -17.33
C MET A 493 9.96 -4.71 -16.87
N PRO A 494 8.79 -4.73 -16.19
CA PRO A 494 8.26 -3.53 -15.56
C PRO A 494 9.14 -3.13 -14.37
N GLN A 495 9.12 -1.86 -14.00
CA GLN A 495 9.81 -1.37 -12.79
C GLN A 495 9.45 -2.18 -11.52
N TRP A 496 8.21 -2.70 -11.45
CA TRP A 496 7.73 -3.55 -10.35
C TRP A 496 8.50 -4.88 -10.19
N ALA A 497 9.23 -5.33 -11.19
CA ALA A 497 10.05 -6.53 -11.11
C ALA A 497 11.20 -6.33 -10.11
N GLY A 498 11.99 -5.28 -10.28
CA GLY A 498 13.08 -4.96 -9.37
C GLY A 498 12.61 -4.67 -7.95
N SER A 499 11.47 -3.99 -7.79
CA SER A 499 10.92 -3.65 -6.47
C SER A 499 10.20 -4.82 -5.78
N SER A 500 9.95 -5.94 -6.45
CA SER A 500 9.24 -7.09 -5.84
C SER A 500 10.09 -7.92 -4.88
N TRP A 501 11.39 -7.74 -4.84
CA TRP A 501 12.29 -8.55 -4.01
C TRP A 501 13.41 -7.76 -3.31
N TYR A 502 13.45 -6.45 -3.42
CA TYR A 502 14.53 -5.56 -2.95
C TYR A 502 14.83 -5.72 -1.45
N TYR A 503 13.82 -5.98 -0.63
CA TYR A 503 13.95 -6.22 0.80
C TYR A 503 14.83 -7.43 1.14
N LEU A 504 14.89 -8.43 0.25
CA LEU A 504 15.80 -9.58 0.39
C LEU A 504 17.24 -9.17 0.10
N ARG A 505 17.44 -8.31 -0.91
CA ARG A 505 18.78 -7.86 -1.28
C ARG A 505 19.45 -7.04 -0.18
N TYR A 506 18.71 -6.24 0.55
CA TYR A 506 19.22 -5.49 1.68
C TYR A 506 19.81 -6.38 2.79
N MET A 507 19.37 -7.63 2.90
CA MET A 507 19.86 -8.56 3.91
C MET A 507 21.34 -8.95 3.67
N ASP A 508 21.75 -8.97 2.37
CA ASP A 508 23.13 -9.30 1.95
C ASP A 508 23.43 -8.71 0.56
N PRO A 509 23.58 -7.37 0.46
CA PRO A 509 23.58 -6.66 -0.83
C PRO A 509 24.83 -6.93 -1.68
N HIS A 510 25.91 -7.40 -1.08
CA HIS A 510 27.17 -7.63 -1.76
C HIS A 510 27.40 -9.08 -2.17
N ASN A 511 26.43 -9.96 -1.93
CA ASN A 511 26.52 -11.36 -2.32
C ASN A 511 26.51 -11.53 -3.84
N LYS A 512 27.54 -12.16 -4.38
CA LYS A 512 27.70 -12.39 -5.82
C LYS A 512 27.12 -13.72 -6.28
N ASN A 513 26.85 -14.63 -5.35
CA ASN A 513 26.51 -16.02 -5.63
C ASN A 513 25.03 -16.35 -5.40
N ALA A 514 24.31 -15.50 -4.67
CA ALA A 514 22.90 -15.68 -4.34
C ALA A 514 22.21 -14.32 -4.19
N ILE A 515 20.89 -14.31 -4.15
CA ILE A 515 20.06 -13.13 -3.82
C ILE A 515 20.53 -12.52 -2.48
N ALA A 516 20.72 -13.39 -1.50
CA ALA A 516 21.37 -13.18 -0.21
C ALA A 516 21.81 -14.54 0.33
N SER A 517 22.70 -14.57 1.29
CA SER A 517 23.11 -15.82 1.94
C SER A 517 21.95 -16.44 2.73
N LYS A 518 21.94 -17.75 2.86
CA LYS A 518 20.91 -18.47 3.60
C LYS A 518 20.86 -18.04 5.08
N GLU A 519 22.02 -17.77 5.65
CA GLU A 519 22.18 -17.29 7.02
C GLU A 519 21.51 -15.91 7.19
N ALA A 520 21.78 -14.96 6.27
CA ALA A 520 21.18 -13.63 6.30
C ALA A 520 19.65 -13.70 6.07
N LEU A 521 19.18 -14.53 5.13
CA LEU A 521 17.76 -14.73 4.90
C LEU A 521 17.04 -15.30 6.12
N ASN A 522 17.64 -16.29 6.79
CA ASN A 522 17.06 -16.91 7.98
C ASN A 522 17.03 -15.95 9.18
N TYR A 523 18.05 -15.12 9.34
CA TYR A 523 18.12 -14.17 10.44
C TYR A 523 17.20 -12.97 10.25
N TRP A 524 17.22 -12.33 9.08
CA TRP A 524 16.50 -11.09 8.85
C TRP A 524 15.03 -11.26 8.43
N SER A 525 14.62 -12.44 7.89
CA SER A 525 13.23 -12.67 7.49
C SER A 525 12.33 -13.03 8.66
N PRO A 526 11.06 -12.63 8.61
CA PRO A 526 10.47 -11.64 7.71
C PRO A 526 10.90 -10.21 8.09
N VAL A 527 10.63 -9.23 7.23
CA VAL A 527 10.70 -7.81 7.61
C VAL A 527 9.73 -7.56 8.76
N ASP A 528 10.22 -6.98 9.87
CA ASP A 528 9.40 -6.81 11.08
C ASP A 528 8.37 -5.70 10.92
N TRP A 529 8.75 -4.59 10.33
CA TRP A 529 7.86 -3.46 10.12
C TRP A 529 8.10 -2.78 8.78
N TYR A 530 7.09 -2.81 7.92
CA TYR A 530 7.11 -2.18 6.62
C TYR A 530 6.12 -1.02 6.55
N ASN A 531 6.58 0.18 6.17
CA ASN A 531 5.71 1.33 5.94
C ASN A 531 5.69 1.73 4.48
N GLY A 532 4.50 1.95 3.93
CA GLY A 532 4.35 2.33 2.52
C GLY A 532 3.02 2.99 2.20
N GLY A 533 2.93 3.56 0.99
CA GLY A 533 1.74 4.22 0.49
C GLY A 533 0.55 3.27 0.28
N MET A 534 -0.66 3.80 0.43
CA MET A 534 -1.89 3.02 0.19
C MET A 534 -2.09 2.69 -1.29
N GLU A 535 -1.57 3.51 -2.20
CA GLU A 535 -1.61 3.32 -3.65
C GLU A 535 -0.93 2.03 -4.10
N HIS A 536 0.05 1.55 -3.35
CA HIS A 536 0.79 0.33 -3.66
C HIS A 536 0.12 -0.96 -3.18
N THR A 537 -1.03 -0.89 -2.53
CA THR A 537 -1.72 -2.05 -1.94
C THR A 537 -2.01 -3.14 -2.97
N THR A 538 -2.46 -2.78 -4.17
CA THR A 538 -2.78 -3.71 -5.27
C THR A 538 -1.73 -3.75 -6.38
N LEU A 539 -0.63 -3.01 -6.21
CA LEU A 539 0.53 -2.98 -7.11
C LEU A 539 1.73 -3.68 -6.46
N HIS A 540 2.72 -2.90 -6.01
CA HIS A 540 3.97 -3.41 -5.43
C HIS A 540 3.75 -4.43 -4.31
N LEU A 541 2.84 -4.17 -3.36
CA LEU A 541 2.62 -5.07 -2.22
C LEU A 541 2.10 -6.44 -2.68
N LEU A 542 1.18 -6.46 -3.66
CA LEU A 542 0.64 -7.70 -4.20
C LEU A 542 1.72 -8.48 -4.96
N TYR A 543 2.50 -7.81 -5.82
CA TYR A 543 3.56 -8.43 -6.60
C TYR A 543 4.70 -8.96 -5.73
N SER A 544 5.13 -8.21 -4.71
CA SER A 544 6.19 -8.65 -3.80
C SER A 544 5.75 -9.86 -2.97
N ARG A 545 4.49 -9.93 -2.53
CA ARG A 545 3.94 -11.09 -1.85
C ARG A 545 3.89 -12.32 -2.77
N PHE A 546 3.50 -12.14 -4.04
CA PHE A 546 3.51 -13.21 -5.03
C PHE A 546 4.93 -13.77 -5.25
N TRP A 547 5.90 -12.90 -5.51
CA TRP A 547 7.29 -13.32 -5.73
C TRP A 547 7.89 -13.99 -4.50
N HIS A 548 7.61 -13.46 -3.32
CA HIS A 548 8.08 -14.05 -2.06
C HIS A 548 7.53 -15.46 -1.83
N LYS A 549 6.23 -15.68 -2.07
CA LYS A 549 5.61 -17.00 -1.98
C LYS A 549 6.22 -18.00 -2.95
N PHE A 550 6.51 -17.56 -4.17
CA PHE A 550 7.22 -18.38 -5.14
C PHE A 550 8.63 -18.74 -4.66
N LEU A 551 9.38 -17.77 -4.15
CA LEU A 551 10.72 -18.01 -3.59
C LEU A 551 10.67 -18.91 -2.36
N TYR A 552 9.61 -18.84 -1.56
CA TYR A 552 9.36 -19.77 -0.46
C TYR A 552 9.13 -21.20 -0.96
N ASP A 553 8.33 -21.37 -1.99
CA ASP A 553 8.01 -22.68 -2.57
C ASP A 553 9.26 -23.39 -3.14
N ILE A 554 10.20 -22.63 -3.69
CA ILE A 554 11.47 -23.17 -4.20
C ILE A 554 12.59 -23.20 -3.15
N GLY A 555 12.27 -22.89 -1.87
CA GLY A 555 13.19 -23.01 -0.73
C GLY A 555 14.27 -21.93 -0.62
N VAL A 556 14.08 -20.77 -1.27
CA VAL A 556 15.02 -19.64 -1.21
C VAL A 556 14.83 -18.82 0.07
N VAL A 557 13.60 -18.55 0.46
CA VAL A 557 13.26 -17.77 1.67
C VAL A 557 12.60 -18.65 2.73
N PRO A 558 12.78 -18.36 4.03
CA PRO A 558 12.29 -19.22 5.11
C PRO A 558 10.84 -18.97 5.54
N THR A 559 10.21 -17.89 5.08
CA THR A 559 8.88 -17.47 5.53
C THR A 559 7.88 -17.40 4.36
N PRO A 560 6.58 -17.69 4.60
CA PRO A 560 5.57 -17.64 3.54
C PRO A 560 5.13 -16.21 3.18
N GLU A 561 5.44 -15.22 4.04
CA GLU A 561 5.13 -13.80 3.85
C GLU A 561 6.38 -12.93 4.02
N PRO A 562 6.52 -11.87 3.22
CA PRO A 562 7.70 -11.01 3.25
C PRO A 562 7.74 -10.07 4.46
N TYR A 563 6.57 -9.61 4.92
CA TYR A 563 6.43 -8.54 5.91
C TYR A 563 5.50 -8.98 7.04
N ALA A 564 5.96 -8.89 8.30
CA ALA A 564 5.16 -9.26 9.46
C ALA A 564 4.11 -8.19 9.79
N LYS A 565 4.51 -6.92 9.80
CA LYS A 565 3.63 -5.77 10.08
C LYS A 565 3.74 -4.73 8.95
N ARG A 566 2.59 -4.19 8.54
CA ARG A 566 2.53 -3.05 7.62
C ARG A 566 1.78 -1.89 8.26
N THR A 567 2.27 -0.69 7.99
CA THR A 567 1.56 0.57 8.26
C THR A 567 1.53 1.43 7.00
N SER A 568 0.63 2.39 6.97
CA SER A 568 0.55 3.35 5.87
C SER A 568 0.55 4.76 6.43
N HIS A 569 1.15 5.67 5.70
CA HIS A 569 1.22 7.08 6.07
C HIS A 569 0.22 7.91 5.28
N GLY A 570 -0.26 8.99 5.91
CA GLY A 570 -1.06 10.01 5.25
C GLY A 570 -0.20 10.94 4.41
N MET A 571 -0.80 11.50 3.38
CA MET A 571 -0.13 12.42 2.45
C MET A 571 0.05 13.80 3.08
N ILE A 572 1.20 14.44 2.88
CA ILE A 572 1.38 15.87 3.14
C ILE A 572 0.84 16.67 1.96
N LEU A 573 -0.12 17.53 2.25
CA LEU A 573 -0.77 18.42 1.29
C LEU A 573 -0.10 19.79 1.30
N GLY A 574 -0.29 20.56 0.24
CA GLY A 574 0.08 21.98 0.22
C GLY A 574 -0.69 22.79 1.27
N GLU A 575 -0.29 24.02 1.52
CA GLU A 575 -0.96 24.92 2.49
C GLU A 575 -2.45 25.14 2.17
N ASN A 576 -2.83 24.99 0.90
CA ASN A 576 -4.21 25.07 0.40
C ASN A 576 -5.02 23.76 0.57
N GLY A 577 -4.44 22.71 1.16
CA GLY A 577 -5.08 21.41 1.34
C GLY A 577 -5.12 20.54 0.07
N GLU A 578 -4.44 20.92 -1.01
CA GLU A 578 -4.35 20.15 -2.24
C GLU A 578 -3.06 19.31 -2.30
N LYS A 579 -3.11 18.22 -3.07
CA LYS A 579 -1.93 17.39 -3.34
C LYS A 579 -0.80 18.24 -3.94
N MET A 580 0.40 18.14 -3.36
CA MET A 580 1.59 18.81 -3.90
C MET A 580 1.94 18.24 -5.28
N SER A 581 2.12 19.11 -6.26
CA SER A 581 2.64 18.74 -7.56
C SER A 581 3.42 19.88 -8.20
N LYS A 582 4.41 19.54 -9.03
CA LYS A 582 5.23 20.53 -9.74
C LYS A 582 4.39 21.38 -10.71
N SER A 583 3.38 20.77 -11.33
CA SER A 583 2.46 21.45 -12.25
C SER A 583 1.57 22.50 -11.56
N ARG A 584 1.34 22.36 -10.26
CA ARG A 584 0.55 23.30 -9.44
C ARG A 584 1.41 24.37 -8.75
N GLY A 585 2.74 24.20 -8.78
CA GLY A 585 3.65 25.16 -8.14
C GLY A 585 3.57 25.23 -6.61
N ASN A 586 2.97 24.21 -5.95
CA ASN A 586 2.73 24.16 -4.51
C ASN A 586 3.67 23.19 -3.76
N VAL A 587 4.76 22.77 -4.40
CA VAL A 587 5.76 21.89 -3.80
C VAL A 587 6.65 22.68 -2.84
N VAL A 588 6.82 22.16 -1.62
CA VAL A 588 7.76 22.68 -0.62
C VAL A 588 9.04 21.84 -0.66
N ASN A 589 10.19 22.49 -0.83
CA ASN A 589 11.50 21.85 -0.88
C ASN A 589 12.02 21.60 0.55
N PRO A 590 12.37 20.37 0.94
CA PRO A 590 12.94 20.09 2.25
C PRO A 590 14.25 20.81 2.53
N ASP A 591 15.10 21.08 1.51
CA ASP A 591 16.35 21.79 1.70
C ASP A 591 16.16 23.20 2.30
N GLU A 592 15.12 23.92 1.83
CA GLU A 592 14.81 25.26 2.34
C GLU A 592 14.38 25.21 3.81
N ILE A 593 13.64 24.19 4.18
CA ILE A 593 13.16 23.99 5.55
C ILE A 593 14.32 23.62 6.48
N VAL A 594 15.20 22.72 6.04
CA VAL A 594 16.39 22.33 6.80
C VAL A 594 17.35 23.53 6.96
N ASP A 595 17.52 24.32 5.91
CA ASP A 595 18.40 25.51 5.97
C ASP A 595 17.87 26.58 6.93
N GLU A 596 16.55 26.83 6.93
CA GLU A 596 15.91 27.86 7.76
C GLU A 596 15.70 27.42 9.21
N TYR A 597 15.21 26.17 9.43
CA TYR A 597 14.76 25.71 10.75
C TYR A 597 15.59 24.57 11.34
N GLY A 598 16.38 23.87 10.53
CA GLY A 598 17.15 22.69 10.91
C GLY A 598 16.40 21.37 10.70
N ALA A 599 17.17 20.29 10.53
CA ALA A 599 16.66 18.94 10.29
C ALA A 599 15.79 18.44 11.46
N ASP A 600 16.22 18.62 12.69
CA ASP A 600 15.49 18.19 13.89
C ASP A 600 14.12 18.87 14.01
N THR A 601 14.05 20.16 13.65
CA THR A 601 12.77 20.88 13.62
C THR A 601 11.84 20.32 12.56
N MET A 602 12.35 20.00 11.38
CA MET A 602 11.57 19.41 10.30
C MET A 602 11.05 18.03 10.69
N ARG A 603 11.91 17.16 11.24
CA ARG A 603 11.56 15.83 11.73
C ARG A 603 10.46 15.89 12.78
N LEU A 604 10.60 16.74 13.79
CA LEU A 604 9.58 16.97 14.82
C LEU A 604 8.26 17.43 14.19
N TYR A 605 8.30 18.37 13.27
CA TYR A 605 7.10 18.88 12.63
C TYR A 605 6.38 17.81 11.81
N GLU A 606 7.11 17.02 11.01
CA GLU A 606 6.57 15.90 10.22
C GLU A 606 5.84 14.86 11.09
N MET A 607 6.34 14.64 12.30
CA MET A 607 5.74 13.69 13.27
C MET A 607 4.63 14.34 14.12
N PHE A 608 4.60 15.66 14.23
CA PHE A 608 3.65 16.41 15.05
C PHE A 608 2.41 16.90 14.28
N ILE A 609 2.48 17.01 12.96
CA ILE A 609 1.46 17.66 12.10
C ILE A 609 0.05 17.01 12.14
N GLY A 610 -0.15 15.96 12.93
CA GLY A 610 -1.43 15.26 13.09
C GLY A 610 -1.28 13.75 13.16
N ASP A 611 -2.40 13.07 12.99
CA ASP A 611 -2.41 11.60 12.93
C ASP A 611 -1.56 11.13 11.73
N PHE A 612 -0.61 10.23 12.00
CA PHE A 612 0.35 9.77 11.00
C PHE A 612 -0.32 9.12 9.77
N GLU A 613 -1.42 8.41 9.99
CA GLU A 613 -2.14 7.71 8.93
C GLU A 613 -3.06 8.63 8.10
N LYS A 614 -3.26 9.87 8.53
CA LYS A 614 -4.15 10.84 7.85
C LYS A 614 -3.37 11.87 7.06
N ALA A 615 -3.99 12.35 5.99
CA ALA A 615 -3.45 13.49 5.25
C ALA A 615 -3.49 14.77 6.11
N ALA A 616 -2.46 15.60 5.96
CA ALA A 616 -2.35 16.85 6.72
C ALA A 616 -1.79 17.98 5.83
N PRO A 617 -2.32 19.21 5.92
CA PRO A 617 -1.80 20.35 5.18
C PRO A 617 -0.51 20.87 5.81
N TRP A 618 0.46 21.22 4.98
CA TRP A 618 1.68 21.89 5.42
C TRP A 618 1.39 23.27 6.01
N SER A 619 2.06 23.65 7.10
CA SER A 619 1.89 24.96 7.75
C SER A 619 3.20 25.54 8.23
N LYS A 620 3.62 26.66 7.63
CA LYS A 620 4.81 27.40 8.06
C LYS A 620 4.70 27.99 9.47
N ALA A 621 3.49 28.29 9.91
CA ALA A 621 3.27 28.79 11.27
C ALA A 621 3.52 27.72 12.33
N SER A 622 3.11 26.47 12.05
CA SER A 622 3.24 25.35 13.00
C SER A 622 4.68 24.88 13.16
N ILE A 623 5.48 24.89 12.10
CA ILE A 623 6.91 24.50 12.18
C ILE A 623 7.71 25.41 13.14
N ARG A 624 7.37 26.69 13.23
CA ARG A 624 7.97 27.62 14.20
C ARG A 624 7.71 27.21 15.66
N GLY A 625 6.59 26.54 15.93
CA GLY A 625 6.30 25.96 17.24
C GLY A 625 7.28 24.86 17.60
N CYS A 626 7.57 23.96 16.65
CA CYS A 626 8.56 22.90 16.80
C CYS A 626 9.98 23.49 17.00
N ARG A 627 10.35 24.52 16.25
CA ARG A 627 11.64 25.21 16.43
C ARG A 627 11.79 25.79 17.85
N ARG A 628 10.75 26.44 18.37
CA ARG A 628 10.76 26.95 19.75
C ARG A 628 10.92 25.84 20.79
N PHE A 629 10.31 24.68 20.55
CA PHE A 629 10.49 23.52 21.43
C PHE A 629 11.92 23.02 21.44
N VAL A 630 12.57 22.90 20.27
CA VAL A 630 14.00 22.53 20.17
C VAL A 630 14.87 23.54 20.91
N GLU A 631 14.62 24.85 20.77
CA GLU A 631 15.36 25.89 21.47
C GLU A 631 15.12 25.87 22.98
N ARG A 632 13.93 25.57 23.43
CA ARG A 632 13.65 25.36 24.86
C ARG A 632 14.44 24.20 25.43
N TYR A 633 14.46 23.06 24.70
CA TYR A 633 15.25 21.91 25.09
C TYR A 633 16.76 22.28 25.15
N TRP A 634 17.28 22.93 24.11
CA TRP A 634 18.65 23.41 24.08
C TRP A 634 19.00 24.26 25.30
N ASN A 635 18.12 25.14 25.73
CA ASN A 635 18.31 26.04 26.85
C ASN A 635 18.30 25.37 28.23
N LEU A 636 17.86 24.11 28.37
CA LEU A 636 17.90 23.35 29.62
C LEU A 636 19.33 23.23 30.18
N GLN A 637 20.33 23.28 29.31
CA GLN A 637 21.73 23.28 29.71
C GLN A 637 22.10 24.43 30.64
N SER A 638 21.41 25.57 30.51
CA SER A 638 21.68 26.77 31.33
C SER A 638 21.16 26.70 32.77
N VAL A 639 20.26 25.75 33.03
CA VAL A 639 19.66 25.52 34.34
C VAL A 639 20.00 24.14 34.91
N LEU A 640 21.07 23.51 34.36
CA LEU A 640 21.54 22.18 34.76
C LEU A 640 22.18 22.23 36.15
N ILE A 641 21.78 21.27 36.97
CA ILE A 641 22.35 21.00 38.30
C ILE A 641 22.87 19.56 38.40
N ASP A 642 23.71 19.28 39.37
CA ASP A 642 24.17 17.92 39.63
C ASP A 642 23.04 17.07 40.24
N GLY A 643 23.02 15.77 39.90
CA GLY A 643 22.06 14.79 40.41
C GLY A 643 22.04 13.56 39.53
N ASP A 644 21.96 12.40 40.15
CA ASP A 644 22.03 11.06 39.54
C ASP A 644 20.70 10.28 39.61
N LYS A 645 19.63 10.95 40.06
CA LYS A 645 18.27 10.36 40.16
C LYS A 645 17.23 11.41 39.83
N ILE A 646 16.09 10.96 39.37
CA ILE A 646 14.92 11.82 39.17
C ILE A 646 14.48 12.34 40.55
N ARG A 647 14.26 13.64 40.66
CA ARG A 647 13.77 14.28 41.89
C ARG A 647 12.31 13.93 42.15
N PRO A 648 11.89 13.83 43.44
CA PRO A 648 10.53 13.46 43.80
C PRO A 648 9.44 14.29 43.12
N GLU A 649 9.64 15.61 42.97
CA GLU A 649 8.68 16.52 42.34
C GLU A 649 8.49 16.31 40.82
N LEU A 650 9.40 15.61 40.16
CA LEU A 650 9.34 15.27 38.74
C LEU A 650 9.18 13.77 38.48
N GLU A 651 9.22 12.94 39.54
CA GLU A 651 9.26 11.47 39.42
C GLU A 651 8.03 10.93 38.64
N GLY A 652 6.84 11.38 39.01
CA GLY A 652 5.62 10.99 38.31
C GLY A 652 5.59 11.44 36.87
N ALA A 653 6.02 12.67 36.58
CA ALA A 653 6.03 13.23 35.22
C ALA A 653 7.01 12.45 34.30
N PHE A 654 8.22 12.12 34.79
CA PHE A 654 9.18 11.35 34.01
C PHE A 654 8.74 9.90 33.76
N ASN A 655 8.23 9.18 34.79
CA ASN A 655 7.76 7.80 34.61
C ASN A 655 6.60 7.73 33.60
N LYS A 656 5.63 8.65 33.70
CA LYS A 656 4.56 8.77 32.70
C LYS A 656 5.08 9.07 31.30
N ALA A 657 6.07 9.96 31.19
CA ALA A 657 6.66 10.31 29.90
C ALA A 657 7.39 9.12 29.26
N ILE A 658 8.21 8.38 30.03
CA ILE A 658 8.91 7.19 29.55
C ILE A 658 7.90 6.18 29.01
N LYS A 659 6.88 5.82 29.81
CA LYS A 659 5.82 4.90 29.39
C LYS A 659 5.10 5.38 28.14
N LYS A 660 4.56 6.60 28.19
CA LYS A 660 3.71 7.16 27.13
C LYS A 660 4.45 7.35 25.83
N VAL A 661 5.66 7.89 25.86
CA VAL A 661 6.47 8.08 24.63
C VAL A 661 6.83 6.72 24.01
N GLY A 662 7.21 5.74 24.84
CA GLY A 662 7.50 4.40 24.38
C GLY A 662 6.31 3.73 23.69
N GLU A 663 5.13 3.74 24.34
CA GLU A 663 3.88 3.17 23.80
C GLU A 663 3.41 3.92 22.54
N ASP A 664 3.50 5.23 22.53
CA ASP A 664 3.05 6.06 21.38
C ASP A 664 3.93 5.84 20.14
N ILE A 665 5.24 5.62 20.29
CA ILE A 665 6.12 5.26 19.18
C ILE A 665 5.72 3.90 18.58
N GLU A 666 5.45 2.88 19.43
CA GLU A 666 5.01 1.56 18.97
C GLU A 666 3.66 1.59 18.23
N ASN A 667 2.80 2.51 18.61
CA ASN A 667 1.46 2.68 18.05
C ASN A 667 1.35 3.79 17.00
N ILE A 668 2.49 4.30 16.50
CA ILE A 668 2.57 5.41 15.51
C ILE A 668 1.79 6.68 15.93
N LYS A 669 1.68 6.91 17.24
CA LYS A 669 1.07 8.10 17.84
C LYS A 669 2.12 9.18 18.12
N PHE A 670 2.93 9.48 17.11
CA PHE A 670 4.08 10.38 17.23
C PHE A 670 3.71 11.77 17.73
N ASN A 671 2.57 12.31 17.28
CA ASN A 671 2.07 13.61 17.71
C ASN A 671 1.78 13.65 19.21
N THR A 672 1.24 12.59 19.80
CA THR A 672 0.97 12.52 21.25
C THR A 672 2.25 12.26 22.04
N ALA A 673 3.22 11.50 21.50
CA ALA A 673 4.54 11.36 22.09
C ALA A 673 5.25 12.73 22.21
N ILE A 674 5.27 13.50 21.13
CA ILE A 674 5.87 14.85 21.11
C ILE A 674 5.11 15.78 22.06
N ALA A 675 3.77 15.73 22.11
CA ALA A 675 2.98 16.52 23.05
C ALA A 675 3.33 16.17 24.51
N THR A 676 3.58 14.90 24.82
CA THR A 676 4.04 14.45 26.14
C THR A 676 5.39 15.07 26.51
N LEU A 677 6.35 15.10 25.56
CA LEU A 677 7.65 15.75 25.75
C LEU A 677 7.51 17.28 25.93
N MET A 678 6.59 17.90 25.20
CA MET A 678 6.27 19.33 25.37
C MET A 678 5.62 19.64 26.74
N ALA A 679 4.84 18.72 27.28
CA ALA A 679 4.32 18.84 28.64
C ALA A 679 5.42 18.68 29.69
N LEU A 680 6.29 17.68 29.56
CA LEU A 680 7.40 17.42 30.46
C LEU A 680 8.35 18.63 30.58
N ILE A 681 8.65 19.33 29.46
CA ILE A 681 9.48 20.54 29.51
C ILE A 681 8.79 21.70 30.25
N ASN A 682 7.44 21.72 30.30
CA ASN A 682 6.71 22.69 31.11
C ASN A 682 6.86 22.37 32.61
N ASP A 683 6.75 21.09 33.00
CA ASP A 683 6.93 20.65 34.38
C ASP A 683 8.35 20.97 34.87
N ILE A 684 9.38 20.71 34.05
CA ILE A 684 10.77 21.09 34.34
C ILE A 684 10.90 22.62 34.51
N SER A 685 10.24 23.39 33.65
CA SER A 685 10.28 24.86 33.70
C SER A 685 9.65 25.42 34.97
N ASN A 686 8.64 24.74 35.53
CA ASN A 686 8.03 25.13 36.81
C ASN A 686 9.00 24.94 37.99
N VAL A 687 9.86 23.92 37.97
CA VAL A 687 10.90 23.67 38.96
C VAL A 687 12.13 24.55 38.77
N LYS A 688 12.27 25.21 37.59
CA LYS A 688 13.33 26.15 37.22
C LYS A 688 14.74 25.57 37.18
N SER A 689 14.90 24.26 37.21
CA SER A 689 16.20 23.55 37.11
C SER A 689 15.94 22.12 36.57
N ILE A 690 16.99 21.50 36.09
CA ILE A 690 17.02 20.10 35.68
C ILE A 690 18.35 19.49 36.14
N ASN A 691 18.35 18.25 36.67
CA ASN A 691 19.58 17.57 36.98
C ASN A 691 20.09 16.71 35.83
N LYS A 692 21.30 16.13 35.99
CA LYS A 692 21.94 15.34 34.93
C LYS A 692 21.12 14.10 34.52
N GLU A 693 20.55 13.37 35.48
CA GLU A 693 19.78 12.18 35.19
C GLU A 693 18.45 12.52 34.50
N GLU A 694 17.76 13.55 34.96
CA GLU A 694 16.54 14.05 34.33
C GLU A 694 16.81 14.50 32.89
N LEU A 695 17.90 15.25 32.64
CA LEU A 695 18.27 15.70 31.29
C LEU A 695 18.71 14.49 30.42
N ARG A 696 19.41 13.50 31.00
CA ARG A 696 19.77 12.28 30.30
C ARG A 696 18.53 11.54 29.80
N ILE A 697 17.55 11.31 30.64
CA ILE A 697 16.30 10.61 30.28
C ILE A 697 15.55 11.43 29.24
N PHE A 698 15.40 12.75 29.45
CA PHE A 698 14.71 13.60 28.48
C PHE A 698 15.38 13.54 27.11
N SER A 699 16.72 13.58 27.07
CA SER A 699 17.50 13.50 25.83
C SER A 699 17.27 12.18 25.11
N ILE A 700 17.23 11.05 25.84
CA ILE A 700 16.98 9.73 25.27
C ILE A 700 15.56 9.65 24.68
N LEU A 701 14.54 10.14 25.39
CA LEU A 701 13.15 10.13 24.90
C LEU A 701 12.95 11.02 23.67
N LEU A 702 13.67 12.14 23.57
CA LEU A 702 13.57 13.07 22.46
C LEU A 702 14.42 12.64 21.24
N ASN A 703 15.49 11.86 21.46
CA ASN A 703 16.45 11.48 20.41
C ASN A 703 15.80 10.87 19.15
N PRO A 704 14.80 9.97 19.23
CA PRO A 704 14.15 9.44 18.04
C PRO A 704 13.56 10.50 17.13
N PHE A 705 13.11 11.62 17.67
CA PHE A 705 12.49 12.73 16.92
C PHE A 705 13.48 13.82 16.52
N ALA A 706 14.46 14.13 17.39
CA ALA A 706 15.42 15.24 17.22
C ALA A 706 16.84 14.77 17.56
N PRO A 707 17.46 13.94 16.72
CA PRO A 707 18.68 13.23 17.07
C PRO A 707 19.91 14.16 17.18
N HIS A 708 20.04 15.19 16.36
CA HIS A 708 21.24 16.01 16.35
C HIS A 708 21.37 16.88 17.61
N VAL A 709 20.30 17.58 17.97
CA VAL A 709 20.31 18.47 19.16
C VAL A 709 20.46 17.65 20.44
N THR A 710 19.89 16.45 20.48
CA THR A 710 19.98 15.60 21.67
C THR A 710 21.36 14.98 21.84
N GLU A 711 22.02 14.58 20.80
CA GLU A 711 23.43 14.14 20.84
C GLU A 711 24.36 15.26 21.33
N GLU A 712 24.15 16.49 20.81
CA GLU A 712 25.01 17.63 21.21
C GLU A 712 24.83 17.98 22.69
N VAL A 713 23.59 18.01 23.17
CA VAL A 713 23.33 18.27 24.61
C VAL A 713 23.86 17.12 25.48
N TYR A 714 23.72 15.90 25.04
CA TYR A 714 24.19 14.71 25.75
C TYR A 714 25.71 14.74 25.92
N GLU A 715 26.46 15.05 24.87
CA GLU A 715 27.91 15.21 24.89
C GLU A 715 28.33 16.40 25.74
N ALA A 716 27.77 17.59 25.46
CA ALA A 716 28.14 18.84 26.12
C ALA A 716 27.92 18.82 27.63
N CYS A 717 26.86 18.21 28.07
CA CYS A 717 26.49 18.05 29.49
C CYS A 717 27.08 16.83 30.16
N LYS A 718 27.81 15.97 29.41
CA LYS A 718 28.41 14.72 29.91
C LYS A 718 27.37 13.83 30.61
N LEU A 719 26.30 13.54 29.90
CA LEU A 719 25.15 12.80 30.46
C LEU A 719 25.35 11.29 30.48
N GLY A 720 26.39 10.75 29.87
CA GLY A 720 26.75 9.35 29.82
C GLY A 720 28.11 9.10 29.21
N ASN A 721 28.49 7.83 29.10
CA ASN A 721 29.72 7.40 28.45
C ASN A 721 29.45 7.12 26.96
N GLY A 722 30.10 7.84 26.04
CA GLY A 722 29.92 7.68 24.61
C GLY A 722 28.86 8.60 24.02
N ILE A 723 28.26 8.19 22.91
CA ILE A 723 27.23 8.95 22.20
C ILE A 723 25.82 8.49 22.62
N LEU A 724 24.82 9.36 22.47
CA LEU A 724 23.46 9.05 22.89
C LEU A 724 22.86 7.89 22.08
N ALA A 725 23.18 7.77 20.80
CA ALA A 725 22.72 6.67 19.95
C ALA A 725 23.11 5.27 20.45
N GLU A 726 24.09 5.17 21.36
CA GLU A 726 24.55 3.92 22.01
C GLU A 726 24.03 3.80 23.46
N ALA A 727 23.19 4.72 23.93
CA ALA A 727 22.59 4.66 25.26
C ALA A 727 21.47 3.61 25.31
N GLU A 728 20.98 3.33 26.52
CA GLU A 728 19.87 2.42 26.77
C GLU A 728 18.56 3.19 26.98
N TRP A 729 17.46 2.64 26.42
CA TRP A 729 16.12 3.17 26.64
C TRP A 729 15.75 3.08 28.13
N PRO A 730 15.26 4.19 28.75
CA PRO A 730 15.00 4.20 30.19
C PRO A 730 13.81 3.33 30.54
N GLU A 731 13.92 2.65 31.69
CA GLU A 731 12.82 1.93 32.34
C GLU A 731 11.92 2.89 33.13
N TYR A 732 10.66 2.51 33.33
CA TYR A 732 9.71 3.25 34.16
C TYR A 732 9.13 2.36 35.24
N ASP A 733 8.73 2.99 36.37
CA ASP A 733 8.03 2.33 37.46
C ASP A 733 6.52 2.59 37.32
N GLU A 734 5.76 1.52 37.04
CA GLU A 734 4.31 1.60 36.81
C GLU A 734 3.58 2.19 38.03
N SER A 735 4.05 1.94 39.24
CA SER A 735 3.44 2.45 40.46
C SER A 735 3.52 3.98 40.57
N LYS A 736 4.50 4.59 39.87
CA LYS A 736 4.72 6.03 39.85
C LYS A 736 4.04 6.73 38.66
N CYS A 737 3.41 5.96 37.78
CA CYS A 737 2.63 6.47 36.65
C CYS A 737 1.21 6.90 37.03
N VAL A 738 0.78 6.63 38.25
CA VAL A 738 -0.56 6.99 38.75
C VAL A 738 -0.59 8.47 39.12
N ASP A 739 -1.66 9.18 38.73
CA ASP A 739 -1.88 10.53 39.17
C ASP A 739 -2.32 10.51 40.63
N GLU A 740 -1.57 11.14 41.53
CA GLU A 740 -1.99 11.33 42.90
C GLU A 740 -3.13 12.35 43.05
N SER A 741 -3.26 13.25 42.07
CA SER A 741 -4.30 14.26 42.02
C SER A 741 -4.87 14.48 40.63
N VAL A 742 -6.11 14.93 40.56
CA VAL A 742 -6.78 15.27 39.30
C VAL A 742 -7.40 16.67 39.42
N GLU A 743 -7.23 17.51 38.41
CA GLU A 743 -7.89 18.81 38.32
C GLU A 743 -9.38 18.62 37.99
N ILE A 744 -10.25 19.11 38.84
CA ILE A 744 -11.69 19.17 38.59
C ILE A 744 -12.16 20.61 38.45
N VAL A 745 -13.23 20.79 37.70
CA VAL A 745 -13.91 22.10 37.59
C VAL A 745 -14.99 22.21 38.62
N VAL A 746 -15.00 23.33 39.39
CA VAL A 746 -16.11 23.64 40.33
C VAL A 746 -17.01 24.71 39.75
N GLN A 747 -18.27 24.40 39.69
CA GLN A 747 -19.33 25.28 39.17
C GLN A 747 -20.35 25.63 40.28
N VAL A 748 -20.91 26.83 40.19
CA VAL A 748 -22.08 27.23 40.95
C VAL A 748 -23.17 27.65 39.97
N ASN A 749 -24.33 26.97 40.02
CA ASN A 749 -25.42 27.13 39.04
C ASN A 749 -24.94 27.00 37.57
N GLY A 750 -24.06 26.05 37.30
CA GLY A 750 -23.52 25.80 35.95
C GLY A 750 -22.40 26.77 35.46
N LYS A 751 -22.06 27.79 36.28
CA LYS A 751 -20.96 28.73 35.95
C LYS A 751 -19.70 28.34 36.69
N ILE A 752 -18.59 28.21 35.96
CA ILE A 752 -17.27 27.89 36.52
C ILE A 752 -16.85 28.98 37.52
N LYS A 753 -16.41 28.55 38.69
CA LYS A 753 -15.91 29.43 39.76
C LYS A 753 -14.43 29.20 40.02
N THR A 754 -14.01 27.95 40.00
CA THR A 754 -12.63 27.59 40.26
C THR A 754 -12.29 26.25 39.62
N LYS A 755 -11.00 25.95 39.58
CA LYS A 755 -10.45 24.61 39.30
C LYS A 755 -9.69 24.17 40.53
N LEU A 756 -9.91 22.93 40.96
CA LEU A 756 -9.29 22.35 42.15
C LEU A 756 -8.54 21.07 41.81
N ASN A 757 -7.35 20.92 42.35
CA ASN A 757 -6.65 19.65 42.36
C ASN A 757 -7.15 18.83 43.56
N ILE A 758 -7.71 17.67 43.30
CA ILE A 758 -8.20 16.74 44.32
C ILE A 758 -7.42 15.42 44.23
N PRO A 759 -7.21 14.70 45.34
CA PRO A 759 -6.67 13.33 45.31
C PRO A 759 -7.53 12.44 44.38
N VAL A 760 -6.90 11.57 43.59
CA VAL A 760 -7.60 10.69 42.62
C VAL A 760 -8.53 9.71 43.30
N ASP A 761 -8.20 9.32 44.54
CA ASP A 761 -8.93 8.41 45.42
C ASP A 761 -9.92 9.12 46.36
N ALA A 762 -10.00 10.46 46.29
CA ALA A 762 -10.95 11.23 47.12
C ALA A 762 -12.39 10.77 46.83
N ASP A 763 -13.09 10.42 47.91
CA ASP A 763 -14.51 10.10 47.83
C ASP A 763 -15.37 11.33 47.56
N LYS A 764 -16.64 11.11 47.25
CA LYS A 764 -17.58 12.17 46.91
C LYS A 764 -17.69 13.25 47.97
N ASP A 765 -17.65 12.86 49.25
CA ASP A 765 -17.85 13.78 50.35
C ASP A 765 -16.61 14.65 50.57
N ALA A 766 -15.39 14.07 50.47
CA ALA A 766 -14.14 14.79 50.51
C ALA A 766 -14.03 15.80 49.35
N VAL A 767 -14.43 15.41 48.14
CA VAL A 767 -14.44 16.30 46.96
C VAL A 767 -15.41 17.47 47.15
N LEU A 768 -16.59 17.22 47.72
CA LEU A 768 -17.57 18.27 48.01
C LEU A 768 -17.08 19.23 49.11
N GLU A 769 -16.40 18.70 50.12
CA GLU A 769 -15.82 19.51 51.15
C GLU A 769 -14.73 20.46 50.66
N LEU A 770 -13.80 19.91 49.86
CA LEU A 770 -12.76 20.71 49.19
C LEU A 770 -13.37 21.79 48.29
N ALA A 771 -14.38 21.45 47.48
CA ALA A 771 -15.04 22.39 46.58
C ALA A 771 -15.75 23.52 47.34
N LYS A 772 -16.43 23.20 48.46
CA LYS A 772 -17.12 24.19 49.29
C LYS A 772 -16.15 25.10 50.06
N ASN A 773 -14.95 24.60 50.36
CA ASN A 773 -13.92 25.32 51.10
C ASN A 773 -13.10 26.27 50.24
N ASP A 774 -13.14 26.17 48.91
CA ASP A 774 -12.47 27.14 48.02
C ASP A 774 -13.04 28.55 48.17
N GLU A 775 -12.15 29.57 48.23
CA GLU A 775 -12.52 30.98 48.47
C GLU A 775 -13.47 31.54 47.42
N ASN A 776 -13.32 31.18 46.16
CA ASN A 776 -14.16 31.69 45.08
C ASN A 776 -15.55 31.04 45.11
N VAL A 777 -15.57 29.77 45.53
CA VAL A 777 -16.84 29.05 45.72
C VAL A 777 -17.57 29.57 46.97
N LYS A 778 -16.87 29.76 48.09
CA LYS A 778 -17.43 30.37 49.31
C LYS A 778 -18.11 31.71 49.02
N LYS A 779 -17.43 32.62 48.34
CA LYS A 779 -17.98 33.91 47.88
C LYS A 779 -19.23 33.76 47.01
N ALA A 780 -19.27 32.70 46.19
CA ALA A 780 -20.36 32.48 45.24
C ALA A 780 -21.61 31.83 45.88
N ILE A 781 -21.46 31.19 47.05
CA ILE A 781 -22.55 30.54 47.79
C ILE A 781 -22.91 31.28 49.06
N ASP A 782 -22.23 32.40 49.38
CA ASP A 782 -22.47 33.17 50.60
C ASP A 782 -23.91 33.69 50.65
N GLY A 783 -24.59 33.42 51.75
CA GLY A 783 -26.00 33.77 51.93
C GLY A 783 -27.02 32.95 51.14
N MET A 784 -26.56 31.91 50.41
CA MET A 784 -27.41 31.06 49.59
C MET A 784 -27.61 29.67 50.21
N LYS A 785 -28.73 29.06 49.90
CA LYS A 785 -29.02 27.66 50.30
C LYS A 785 -28.64 26.71 49.19
N ILE A 786 -27.78 25.72 49.49
CA ILE A 786 -27.44 24.66 48.53
C ILE A 786 -28.63 23.69 48.41
N ILE A 787 -29.16 23.55 47.20
CA ILE A 787 -30.34 22.72 46.93
C ILE A 787 -29.95 21.38 46.36
N LYS A 788 -28.87 21.33 45.55
CA LYS A 788 -28.39 20.10 44.90
C LYS A 788 -26.90 20.14 44.72
N GLU A 789 -26.25 19.03 44.99
CA GLU A 789 -24.81 18.80 44.79
C GLU A 789 -24.62 17.74 43.73
N ILE A 790 -24.00 18.09 42.64
CA ILE A 790 -23.74 17.19 41.50
C ILE A 790 -22.24 17.00 41.44
N VAL A 791 -21.81 15.77 41.65
CA VAL A 791 -20.38 15.37 41.49
C VAL A 791 -20.29 14.41 40.34
N VAL A 792 -19.52 14.78 39.33
CA VAL A 792 -19.08 13.87 38.28
C VAL A 792 -17.66 13.47 38.62
N PRO A 793 -17.40 12.19 38.96
CA PRO A 793 -16.11 11.72 39.43
C PRO A 793 -14.98 12.14 38.51
N LYS A 794 -13.90 12.68 39.07
CA LYS A 794 -12.69 13.11 38.36
C LYS A 794 -12.90 14.17 37.26
N LYS A 795 -14.04 14.88 37.25
CA LYS A 795 -14.35 15.86 36.19
C LYS A 795 -14.86 17.20 36.71
N LEU A 796 -15.96 17.17 37.46
CA LEU A 796 -16.57 18.43 37.94
C LEU A 796 -17.43 18.26 39.20
N VAL A 797 -17.53 19.35 39.92
CA VAL A 797 -18.56 19.56 40.95
C VAL A 797 -19.42 20.73 40.52
N ASN A 798 -20.75 20.58 40.60
CA ASN A 798 -21.68 21.68 40.41
C ASN A 798 -22.61 21.82 41.60
N LEU A 799 -22.51 22.96 42.29
CA LEU A 799 -23.36 23.32 43.40
C LEU A 799 -24.55 24.14 42.89
N VAL A 800 -25.73 23.63 43.02
CA VAL A 800 -26.95 24.35 42.68
C VAL A 800 -27.45 25.06 43.91
N VAL A 801 -27.52 26.41 43.88
CA VAL A 801 -27.88 27.26 45.01
C VAL A 801 -29.06 28.17 44.67
N LYS A 802 -29.84 28.53 45.70
CA LYS A 802 -30.89 29.55 45.65
C LYS A 802 -30.73 30.50 46.83
N PRO A 803 -31.24 31.79 46.71
CA PRO A 803 -31.27 32.73 47.80
C PRO A 803 -32.00 32.21 49.03
#